data_81279c04b6dd5ff451762e4d84146c67
#
_entry.id   81279c04b6dd5ff451762e4d84146c67
#
_cell.length_a   1.000
_cell.length_b   1.000
_cell.length_c   1.000
_cell.angle_alpha   90.00
_cell.angle_beta   90.00
_cell.angle_gamma   90.00
#
_symmetry.space_group_name_H-M   'P 1'
#
loop_
_entity.id
_entity.type
_entity.pdbx_description
1 polymer ?
#
loop_
_entity_poly.entity_id
_entity_poly.type
_entity_poly.pdbx_seq_one_letter_code
_entity_poly.pdbx_strand_id
1 'polypeptide(L)'
;MRSAANRRWEPKRRINSNRGRSVFLITRLLRFSVRHPRLVVTFAGVVTVCALIFIPRIQLRLDGRSLIPSNLPQFAEGDRAASRFELRDLVLIGVGNEESGVYTPQTLQRIARLSDGLSRIDGIVAGSVVSISTVPRVALVDGKVDTSPLFRPDDRLNTEDIQGLRREVVKRGYNTGLLISADGKGAAIIAKVEPAADRYRLLEDTRSLIASESSGKDTIYLSGSALAQAVLGEATARDLARLIPAVIAVLGVMLFLSFRHLAPAFLSLTEIGVSLIWMAGLMGLTGQPVFVTTLVLPVILVAVGVSDDVYALGHYFNESEHDPDATLEERIVGTFSSAARPVGMTAISTVVGLLSMAAVSLNPLRVFGLFGSAAIVFSTLFTFSLLPALLALTKPKVRRKGKRERVAVTLGGRPATSALRFLTPRVSPRRVVVCALLVAACAGVATTRLRVDDSWIRNLPKNSDIVRGDKFFNEKLAGTTALELMVDATHGEWFNRVDGVAELGSLEWVLARVPHVGAVNCLFNDVARINSSLAGLNYGAFRAGLRSGRLPLTQELVDRAYTVLAQSSQSSVPERVNDEHSWARVTVFIRDADYNRIDDVLRAAERETLDQGLGHKIVPFGDGWISYLTVRLLVQGQTSSIVLALLTDLILITLLLRSVRMGLIAILPVGLSLLLVLAALALVGTPLGIANSMFAGIALGIGLDFAIHLTTAYRERLREGMAAAEALRGTLELTGPAVVVSAASITAGFSVLMLSEIAPNVQLGVMICLCLLTCAVTTLLLIPSLLRLWKVVR
;
A
#
# COMPACT_ATOMS: atom_id res chain seq x y z
N MET A 1 -0.07 24.97 70.95
CA MET A 1 -0.92 24.39 69.91
C MET A 1 -0.08 23.68 68.83
N ARG A 2 0.43 22.49 69.15
CA ARG A 2 1.17 21.56 68.31
C ARG A 2 0.49 20.24 68.51
N SER A 3 -0.45 19.82 67.56
CA SER A 3 -0.96 18.47 67.52
C SER A 3 -1.96 18.32 66.39
N ALA A 4 -1.50 18.16 65.20
CA ALA A 4 -2.29 17.61 64.06
C ALA A 4 -1.44 17.27 62.83
N ALA A 5 -0.23 16.71 63.00
CA ALA A 5 0.62 16.33 61.89
C ALA A 5 1.27 14.96 62.09
N ASN A 6 0.49 13.95 62.32
CA ASN A 6 0.97 12.55 62.21
C ASN A 6 -0.20 11.56 62.03
N ARG A 7 -0.97 11.69 60.95
CA ARG A 7 -1.72 10.53 60.45
C ARG A 7 -0.82 9.82 59.45
N ARG A 8 -0.12 8.78 59.93
CA ARG A 8 0.51 7.75 59.10
C ARG A 8 -0.55 7.20 58.17
N TRP A 9 -0.31 7.37 56.94
CA TRP A 9 -1.06 6.74 55.83
C TRP A 9 -0.73 5.24 55.83
N GLU A 10 -1.56 4.43 56.52
CA GLU A 10 -1.55 2.96 56.40
C GLU A 10 -2.34 2.59 55.16
N PRO A 11 -1.73 1.99 54.12
CA PRO A 11 -2.47 1.43 53.01
C PRO A 11 -3.14 0.13 53.48
N LYS A 12 -4.39 0.19 53.95
CA LYS A 12 -5.22 -1.00 54.12
C LYS A 12 -5.44 -1.65 52.73
N ARG A 13 -4.50 -2.49 52.32
CA ARG A 13 -4.68 -3.45 51.19
C ARG A 13 -5.71 -4.50 51.57
N ARG A 14 -6.99 -4.16 51.63
CA ARG A 14 -8.06 -5.14 51.36
C ARG A 14 -8.05 -5.40 49.87
N ILE A 15 -7.51 -6.54 49.47
CA ILE A 15 -7.67 -7.12 48.12
C ILE A 15 -9.20 -7.32 47.97
N ASN A 16 -9.84 -6.39 47.25
CA ASN A 16 -11.28 -6.42 47.01
C ASN A 16 -11.57 -7.64 46.14
N SER A 17 -12.28 -8.64 46.73
CA SER A 17 -12.64 -9.94 46.11
C SER A 17 -13.56 -9.85 44.87
N ASN A 18 -13.80 -8.64 44.37
CA ASN A 18 -14.64 -8.37 43.19
C ASN A 18 -13.85 -7.94 41.94
N ARG A 19 -12.57 -8.31 41.82
CA ARG A 19 -11.82 -8.16 40.59
C ARG A 19 -12.25 -9.25 39.61
N GLY A 20 -12.85 -8.90 38.47
CA GLY A 20 -13.43 -9.78 37.48
C GLY A 20 -12.51 -10.95 37.04
N ARG A 21 -13.10 -12.04 36.53
CA ARG A 21 -12.42 -13.30 36.12
C ARG A 21 -11.15 -13.07 35.24
N SER A 22 -11.12 -12.04 34.41
CA SER A 22 -9.99 -11.74 33.54
C SER A 22 -8.71 -11.32 34.31
N VAL A 23 -8.85 -10.46 35.34
CA VAL A 23 -7.70 -10.05 36.17
C VAL A 23 -7.16 -11.21 36.99
N PHE A 24 -8.04 -12.14 37.41
CA PHE A 24 -7.65 -13.36 38.09
C PHE A 24 -6.79 -14.28 37.21
N LEU A 25 -7.15 -14.48 35.92
CA LEU A 25 -6.39 -15.30 34.99
C LEU A 25 -5.01 -14.70 34.72
N ILE A 26 -4.93 -13.38 34.45
CA ILE A 26 -3.64 -12.70 34.22
C ILE A 26 -2.76 -12.78 35.48
N THR A 27 -3.32 -12.56 36.67
CA THR A 27 -2.52 -12.67 37.91
C THR A 27 -1.99 -14.10 38.11
N ARG A 28 -2.75 -15.13 37.72
CA ARG A 28 -2.32 -16.54 37.80
C ARG A 28 -1.19 -16.79 36.80
N LEU A 29 -1.29 -16.27 35.57
CA LEU A 29 -0.23 -16.34 34.55
C LEU A 29 1.05 -15.67 35.04
N LEU A 30 0.94 -14.46 35.59
CA LEU A 30 2.09 -13.71 36.14
C LEU A 30 2.80 -14.47 37.26
N ARG A 31 2.03 -15.03 38.23
CA ARG A 31 2.63 -15.85 39.30
C ARG A 31 3.33 -17.08 38.74
N PHE A 32 2.73 -17.74 37.79
CA PHE A 32 3.34 -18.90 37.14
C PHE A 32 4.65 -18.52 36.44
N SER A 33 4.66 -17.41 35.68
CA SER A 33 5.82 -16.92 34.95
C SER A 33 6.98 -16.53 35.88
N VAL A 34 6.67 -15.89 37.02
CA VAL A 34 7.68 -15.48 38.01
C VAL A 34 8.20 -16.68 38.79
N ARG A 35 7.36 -17.69 39.11
CA ARG A 35 7.79 -18.89 39.85
C ARG A 35 8.52 -19.90 39.00
N HIS A 36 8.19 -20.01 37.69
CA HIS A 36 8.80 -20.94 36.75
C HIS A 36 9.43 -20.22 35.56
N PRO A 37 10.33 -19.23 35.77
CA PRO A 37 10.81 -18.37 34.68
C PRO A 37 11.61 -19.14 33.64
N ARG A 38 12.40 -20.14 34.03
CA ARG A 38 13.16 -20.98 33.09
C ARG A 38 12.25 -21.76 32.16
N LEU A 39 11.13 -22.29 32.66
CA LEU A 39 10.19 -23.05 31.88
C LEU A 39 9.51 -22.15 30.83
N VAL A 40 9.10 -20.93 31.20
CA VAL A 40 8.48 -19.96 30.27
C VAL A 40 9.47 -19.55 29.19
N VAL A 41 10.71 -19.23 29.54
CA VAL A 41 11.75 -18.84 28.58
C VAL A 41 12.12 -20.00 27.65
N THR A 42 12.26 -21.24 28.19
CA THR A 42 12.54 -22.42 27.37
C THR A 42 11.37 -22.71 26.40
N PHE A 43 10.14 -22.66 26.88
CA PHE A 43 8.96 -22.85 26.03
C PHE A 43 8.91 -21.79 24.90
N ALA A 44 9.06 -20.51 25.23
CA ALA A 44 9.13 -19.45 24.24
C ALA A 44 10.27 -19.68 23.26
N GLY A 45 11.46 -20.12 23.73
CA GLY A 45 12.61 -20.44 22.88
C GLY A 45 12.34 -21.60 21.92
N VAL A 46 11.76 -22.70 22.40
CA VAL A 46 11.41 -23.86 21.56
C VAL A 46 10.41 -23.46 20.46
N VAL A 47 9.33 -22.76 20.83
CA VAL A 47 8.36 -22.30 19.82
C VAL A 47 8.97 -21.30 18.84
N THR A 48 9.89 -20.44 19.30
CA THR A 48 10.63 -19.52 18.42
C THR A 48 11.50 -20.28 17.40
N VAL A 49 12.19 -21.31 17.84
CA VAL A 49 12.96 -22.18 16.93
C VAL A 49 12.04 -22.89 15.93
N CYS A 50 10.89 -23.41 16.39
CA CYS A 50 9.89 -23.99 15.48
C CYS A 50 9.36 -22.95 14.48
N ALA A 51 9.07 -21.73 14.92
CA ALA A 51 8.61 -20.65 14.05
C ALA A 51 9.63 -20.29 12.97
N LEU A 52 10.93 -20.25 13.32
CA LEU A 52 12.03 -19.98 12.36
C LEU A 52 12.08 -20.99 11.20
N ILE A 53 11.67 -22.26 11.42
CA ILE A 53 11.65 -23.30 10.38
C ILE A 53 10.64 -22.96 9.27
N PHE A 54 9.57 -22.21 9.60
CA PHE A 54 8.54 -21.87 8.63
C PHE A 54 8.78 -20.54 7.90
N ILE A 55 9.65 -19.67 8.39
CA ILE A 55 9.97 -18.38 7.75
C ILE A 55 10.45 -18.54 6.30
N PRO A 56 11.31 -19.49 5.92
CA PRO A 56 11.73 -19.67 4.53
C PRO A 56 10.61 -20.04 3.55
N ARG A 57 9.44 -20.45 4.06
CA ARG A 57 8.26 -20.75 3.22
C ARG A 57 7.46 -19.50 2.82
N ILE A 58 7.79 -18.35 3.37
CA ILE A 58 7.12 -17.10 3.07
C ILE A 58 7.45 -16.68 1.63
N GLN A 59 6.42 -16.46 0.83
CA GLN A 59 6.55 -15.95 -0.53
C GLN A 59 6.25 -14.46 -0.56
N LEU A 60 7.12 -13.69 -1.21
CA LEU A 60 6.88 -12.29 -1.49
C LEU A 60 6.08 -12.19 -2.81
N ARG A 61 4.91 -11.56 -2.76
CA ARG A 61 4.07 -11.33 -3.95
C ARG A 61 3.98 -9.84 -4.26
N LEU A 62 4.47 -9.49 -5.45
CA LEU A 62 4.58 -8.12 -5.94
C LEU A 62 3.69 -7.86 -7.17
N ASP A 63 3.04 -8.92 -7.67
CA ASP A 63 2.17 -8.83 -8.83
C ASP A 63 0.79 -8.25 -8.49
N GLY A 64 0.23 -7.47 -9.41
CA GLY A 64 -1.08 -6.83 -9.22
C GLY A 64 -2.24 -7.82 -9.09
N ARG A 65 -2.14 -8.99 -9.72
CA ARG A 65 -3.19 -10.04 -9.68
C ARG A 65 -3.37 -10.61 -8.28
N SER A 66 -2.30 -10.74 -7.51
CA SER A 66 -2.36 -11.26 -6.14
C SER A 66 -3.05 -10.33 -5.15
N LEU A 67 -3.26 -9.06 -5.51
CA LEU A 67 -3.96 -8.08 -4.67
C LEU A 67 -5.46 -8.40 -4.55
N ILE A 68 -6.04 -9.02 -5.58
CA ILE A 68 -7.48 -9.28 -5.70
C ILE A 68 -7.76 -10.75 -5.38
N PRO A 69 -8.80 -11.06 -4.59
CA PRO A 69 -9.23 -12.43 -4.37
C PRO A 69 -9.72 -13.09 -5.67
N SER A 70 -9.23 -14.30 -5.95
CA SER A 70 -9.55 -15.04 -7.17
C SER A 70 -11.02 -15.49 -7.28
N ASN A 71 -11.76 -15.47 -6.17
CA ASN A 71 -13.18 -15.87 -6.11
C ASN A 71 -14.16 -14.76 -6.51
N LEU A 72 -13.67 -13.56 -6.84
CA LEU A 72 -14.54 -12.48 -7.31
C LEU A 72 -14.98 -12.74 -8.76
N PRO A 73 -16.29 -12.75 -9.08
CA PRO A 73 -16.79 -13.08 -10.42
C PRO A 73 -16.18 -12.20 -11.53
N GLN A 74 -16.09 -10.89 -11.28
CA GLN A 74 -15.53 -9.90 -12.21
C GLN A 74 -14.04 -10.15 -12.50
N PHE A 75 -13.28 -10.58 -11.50
CA PHE A 75 -11.88 -10.95 -11.65
C PHE A 75 -11.75 -12.27 -12.42
N ALA A 76 -12.57 -13.28 -12.08
CA ALA A 76 -12.55 -14.59 -12.72
C ALA A 76 -12.92 -14.53 -14.22
N GLU A 77 -13.84 -13.64 -14.62
CA GLU A 77 -14.14 -13.41 -16.04
C GLU A 77 -12.97 -12.78 -16.79
N GLY A 78 -12.37 -11.73 -16.23
CA GLY A 78 -11.19 -11.08 -16.79
C GLY A 78 -9.97 -12.00 -16.85
N ASP A 79 -9.77 -12.87 -15.86
CA ASP A 79 -8.67 -13.83 -15.83
C ASP A 79 -8.84 -14.94 -16.89
N ARG A 80 -10.09 -15.38 -17.13
CA ARG A 80 -10.40 -16.28 -18.25
C ARG A 80 -10.10 -15.64 -19.61
N ALA A 81 -10.47 -14.36 -19.79
CA ALA A 81 -10.16 -13.61 -21.00
C ALA A 81 -8.64 -13.45 -21.18
N ALA A 82 -7.92 -13.08 -20.11
CA ALA A 82 -6.46 -12.94 -20.12
C ALA A 82 -5.74 -14.24 -20.49
N SER A 83 -6.23 -15.39 -19.97
CA SER A 83 -5.68 -16.71 -20.29
C SER A 83 -5.95 -17.10 -21.75
N ARG A 84 -7.14 -16.77 -22.27
CA ARG A 84 -7.54 -17.11 -23.66
C ARG A 84 -6.74 -16.33 -24.69
N PHE A 85 -6.45 -15.06 -24.42
CA PHE A 85 -5.65 -14.21 -25.31
C PHE A 85 -4.15 -14.23 -24.99
N GLU A 86 -3.70 -15.18 -24.19
CA GLU A 86 -2.29 -15.34 -23.78
C GLU A 86 -1.63 -14.02 -23.34
N LEU A 87 -2.35 -13.26 -22.50
CA LEU A 87 -1.83 -11.98 -22.03
C LEU A 87 -0.51 -12.17 -21.25
N ARG A 88 0.50 -11.43 -21.66
CA ARG A 88 1.86 -11.50 -21.10
C ARG A 88 2.28 -10.16 -20.55
N ASP A 89 3.13 -10.19 -19.52
CA ASP A 89 3.85 -9.00 -19.06
C ASP A 89 4.74 -8.44 -20.17
N LEU A 90 4.96 -7.13 -20.17
CA LEU A 90 5.74 -6.44 -21.20
C LEU A 90 7.03 -5.86 -20.64
N VAL A 91 8.07 -5.84 -21.48
CA VAL A 91 9.24 -4.98 -21.39
C VAL A 91 9.11 -3.88 -22.44
N LEU A 92 9.30 -2.64 -22.02
CA LEU A 92 9.24 -1.47 -22.89
C LEU A 92 10.59 -0.72 -22.85
N ILE A 93 11.23 -0.57 -24.02
CA ILE A 93 12.42 0.29 -24.15
C ILE A 93 12.04 1.47 -25.02
N GLY A 94 12.22 2.69 -24.49
CA GLY A 94 12.03 3.94 -25.22
C GLY A 94 13.37 4.50 -25.68
N VAL A 95 13.44 4.99 -26.91
CA VAL A 95 14.60 5.72 -27.44
C VAL A 95 14.15 7.13 -27.81
N GLY A 96 14.68 8.14 -27.11
CA GLY A 96 14.34 9.54 -27.33
C GLY A 96 15.53 10.35 -27.85
N ASN A 97 15.28 11.20 -28.86
CA ASN A 97 16.24 12.18 -29.37
C ASN A 97 15.51 13.50 -29.63
N GLU A 98 15.63 14.42 -28.68
CA GLU A 98 14.93 15.72 -28.75
C GLU A 98 15.53 16.68 -29.80
N GLU A 99 16.85 16.56 -30.11
CA GLU A 99 17.54 17.46 -31.04
C GLU A 99 17.30 17.10 -32.51
N SER A 100 17.54 15.83 -32.85
CA SER A 100 17.57 15.37 -34.26
C SER A 100 16.40 14.46 -34.64
N GLY A 101 15.59 14.06 -33.66
CA GLY A 101 14.57 13.03 -33.83
C GLY A 101 15.18 11.63 -34.00
N VAL A 102 14.31 10.62 -34.15
CA VAL A 102 14.74 9.23 -34.26
C VAL A 102 15.17 8.81 -35.65
N TYR A 103 14.92 9.66 -36.66
CA TYR A 103 15.24 9.37 -38.06
C TYR A 103 16.71 9.79 -38.40
N THR A 104 17.65 9.27 -37.61
CA THR A 104 19.10 9.37 -37.89
C THR A 104 19.72 8.01 -38.08
N PRO A 105 20.82 7.84 -38.86
CA PRO A 105 21.44 6.52 -39.03
C PRO A 105 21.82 5.88 -37.71
N GLN A 106 22.36 6.66 -36.78
CA GLN A 106 22.85 6.20 -35.48
C GLN A 106 21.70 5.72 -34.60
N THR A 107 20.61 6.51 -34.51
CA THR A 107 19.44 6.16 -33.69
C THR A 107 18.70 4.94 -34.23
N LEU A 108 18.47 4.84 -35.55
CA LEU A 108 17.80 3.69 -36.17
C LEU A 108 18.62 2.41 -36.00
N GLN A 109 19.95 2.46 -36.22
CA GLN A 109 20.82 1.29 -35.96
C GLN A 109 20.80 0.88 -34.48
N ARG A 110 20.77 1.86 -33.56
CA ARG A 110 20.65 1.59 -32.12
C ARG A 110 19.32 0.90 -31.79
N ILE A 111 18.20 1.38 -32.34
CA ILE A 111 16.90 0.72 -32.18
C ILE A 111 16.97 -0.73 -32.68
N ALA A 112 17.63 -0.95 -33.82
CA ALA A 112 17.74 -2.32 -34.36
C ALA A 112 18.63 -3.22 -33.48
N ARG A 113 19.81 -2.72 -33.00
CA ARG A 113 20.66 -3.50 -32.07
C ARG A 113 19.98 -3.76 -30.72
N LEU A 114 19.28 -2.77 -30.15
CA LEU A 114 18.48 -2.97 -28.93
C LEU A 114 17.39 -4.02 -29.15
N SER A 115 16.72 -4.00 -30.28
CA SER A 115 15.67 -4.98 -30.63
C SER A 115 16.23 -6.39 -30.77
N ASP A 116 17.36 -6.55 -31.46
CA ASP A 116 18.06 -7.81 -31.64
C ASP A 116 18.64 -8.32 -30.32
N GLY A 117 19.31 -7.45 -29.54
CA GLY A 117 19.83 -7.78 -28.21
C GLY A 117 18.73 -8.21 -27.26
N LEU A 118 17.59 -7.49 -27.22
CA LEU A 118 16.45 -7.84 -26.36
C LEU A 118 15.85 -9.22 -26.75
N SER A 119 15.82 -9.58 -28.02
CA SER A 119 15.31 -10.87 -28.49
C SER A 119 16.14 -12.07 -28.03
N ARG A 120 17.39 -11.85 -27.61
CA ARG A 120 18.34 -12.87 -27.16
C ARG A 120 18.37 -13.01 -25.63
N ILE A 121 17.70 -12.11 -24.89
CA ILE A 121 17.64 -12.17 -23.42
C ILE A 121 16.72 -13.34 -23.02
N ASP A 122 17.22 -14.14 -22.08
CA ASP A 122 16.44 -15.26 -21.52
C ASP A 122 15.17 -14.74 -20.82
N GLY A 123 14.05 -15.41 -21.07
CA GLY A 123 12.73 -15.00 -20.56
C GLY A 123 11.97 -14.02 -21.45
N ILE A 124 12.52 -13.61 -22.61
CA ILE A 124 11.77 -12.92 -23.66
C ILE A 124 11.15 -13.94 -24.60
N VAL A 125 9.85 -13.81 -24.88
CA VAL A 125 9.15 -14.70 -25.81
C VAL A 125 9.74 -14.57 -27.24
N ALA A 126 10.15 -15.68 -27.83
CA ALA A 126 10.77 -15.68 -29.18
C ALA A 126 9.85 -15.03 -30.22
N GLY A 127 10.40 -14.12 -31.01
CA GLY A 127 9.67 -13.41 -32.08
C GLY A 127 8.67 -12.35 -31.58
N SER A 128 8.62 -12.06 -30.27
CA SER A 128 7.68 -11.08 -29.70
C SER A 128 8.19 -9.65 -29.69
N VAL A 129 9.44 -9.42 -30.04
CA VAL A 129 10.05 -8.07 -30.05
C VAL A 129 9.51 -7.27 -31.23
N VAL A 130 8.78 -6.20 -30.91
CA VAL A 130 8.14 -5.31 -31.88
C VAL A 130 8.76 -3.93 -31.78
N SER A 131 9.36 -3.47 -32.86
CA SER A 131 9.92 -2.12 -32.98
C SER A 131 9.84 -1.68 -34.44
N ILE A 132 10.22 -0.46 -34.74
CA ILE A 132 10.26 0.02 -36.13
C ILE A 132 11.24 -0.79 -37.00
N SER A 133 12.25 -1.45 -36.42
CA SER A 133 13.19 -2.30 -37.18
C SER A 133 12.63 -3.70 -37.46
N THR A 134 11.72 -4.21 -36.59
CA THR A 134 11.22 -5.58 -36.65
C THR A 134 9.82 -5.72 -37.28
N VAL A 135 9.05 -4.59 -37.38
CA VAL A 135 7.72 -4.66 -38.03
C VAL A 135 7.81 -5.08 -39.49
N PRO A 136 6.89 -5.96 -39.97
CA PRO A 136 6.91 -6.47 -41.33
C PRO A 136 6.57 -5.39 -42.36
N ARG A 137 7.24 -5.44 -43.48
CA ARG A 137 7.02 -4.53 -44.62
C ARG A 137 5.69 -4.75 -45.31
N VAL A 138 4.97 -5.77 -45.16
CA VAL A 138 3.72 -6.16 -45.85
C VAL A 138 3.58 -5.45 -47.21
N ALA A 139 4.16 -6.03 -48.26
CA ALA A 139 4.11 -5.54 -49.62
C ALA A 139 3.94 -6.70 -50.63
N LEU A 140 3.37 -6.43 -51.76
CA LEU A 140 3.35 -7.40 -52.87
C LEU A 140 4.64 -7.21 -53.72
N VAL A 141 5.50 -8.25 -53.67
CA VAL A 141 6.70 -8.33 -54.48
C VAL A 141 6.60 -9.59 -55.30
N ASP A 142 6.62 -9.46 -56.63
CA ASP A 142 6.49 -10.57 -57.56
C ASP A 142 5.28 -11.51 -57.31
N GLY A 143 4.14 -10.91 -56.91
CA GLY A 143 2.90 -11.64 -56.61
C GLY A 143 2.90 -12.38 -55.28
N LYS A 144 3.95 -12.28 -54.47
CA LYS A 144 4.04 -12.84 -53.11
C LYS A 144 4.00 -11.71 -52.05
N VAL A 145 3.42 -12.01 -50.92
CA VAL A 145 3.41 -11.07 -49.77
C VAL A 145 4.80 -11.08 -49.13
N ASP A 146 5.51 -9.97 -49.23
CA ASP A 146 6.78 -9.74 -48.51
C ASP A 146 6.46 -9.30 -47.06
N THR A 147 6.94 -10.07 -46.12
CA THR A 147 6.86 -9.78 -44.66
C THR A 147 8.22 -9.52 -44.02
N SER A 148 9.24 -9.18 -44.86
CA SER A 148 10.56 -8.84 -44.34
C SER A 148 10.51 -7.60 -43.40
N PRO A 149 11.43 -7.48 -42.44
CA PRO A 149 11.52 -6.30 -41.58
C PRO A 149 11.86 -5.04 -42.40
N LEU A 150 11.46 -3.86 -41.87
CA LEU A 150 11.71 -2.58 -42.57
C LEU A 150 13.21 -2.31 -42.78
N PHE A 151 14.05 -2.65 -41.78
CA PHE A 151 15.51 -2.62 -41.89
C PHE A 151 16.15 -3.51 -40.82
N ARG A 152 17.44 -3.85 -41.01
CA ARG A 152 18.21 -4.74 -40.13
C ARG A 152 19.35 -3.95 -39.45
N PRO A 153 19.94 -4.48 -38.33
CA PRO A 153 21.04 -3.83 -37.63
C PRO A 153 22.27 -3.53 -38.51
N ASP A 154 22.54 -4.39 -39.52
CA ASP A 154 23.70 -4.31 -40.40
C ASP A 154 23.48 -3.43 -41.62
N ASP A 155 22.26 -2.94 -41.84
CA ASP A 155 21.93 -2.10 -42.98
C ASP A 155 22.61 -0.73 -42.88
N ARG A 156 23.36 -0.33 -43.92
CA ARG A 156 23.96 0.99 -44.02
C ARG A 156 22.93 1.97 -44.59
N LEU A 157 22.18 2.61 -43.70
CA LEU A 157 21.16 3.59 -44.08
C LEU A 157 21.80 4.93 -44.47
N ASN A 158 21.62 5.35 -45.70
CA ASN A 158 21.98 6.69 -46.15
C ASN A 158 20.82 7.69 -45.94
N THR A 159 21.03 8.98 -46.25
CA THR A 159 20.00 10.01 -46.02
C THR A 159 18.73 9.78 -46.85
N GLU A 160 18.88 9.23 -48.07
CA GLU A 160 17.74 8.94 -48.95
C GLU A 160 16.93 7.77 -48.43
N ASP A 161 17.60 6.69 -47.98
CA ASP A 161 16.96 5.52 -47.32
C ASP A 161 16.16 5.95 -46.11
N ILE A 162 16.68 6.85 -45.27
CA ILE A 162 16.01 7.36 -44.06
C ILE A 162 14.77 8.18 -44.41
N GLN A 163 14.85 9.03 -45.44
CA GLN A 163 13.67 9.77 -45.90
C GLN A 163 12.62 8.82 -46.51
N GLY A 164 13.05 7.78 -47.19
CA GLY A 164 12.21 6.70 -47.70
C GLY A 164 11.54 5.98 -46.56
N LEU A 165 12.28 5.56 -45.55
CA LEU A 165 11.77 4.91 -44.33
C LEU A 165 10.74 5.79 -43.59
N ARG A 166 11.04 7.08 -43.42
CA ARG A 166 10.11 8.02 -42.80
C ARG A 166 8.79 8.11 -43.56
N ARG A 167 8.83 8.22 -44.87
CA ARG A 167 7.63 8.20 -45.74
C ARG A 167 6.84 6.91 -45.57
N GLU A 168 7.54 5.77 -45.54
CA GLU A 168 6.93 4.44 -45.35
C GLU A 168 6.27 4.29 -43.99
N VAL A 169 6.92 4.72 -42.90
CA VAL A 169 6.36 4.72 -41.54
C VAL A 169 5.08 5.54 -41.46
N VAL A 170 5.04 6.72 -42.02
CA VAL A 170 3.85 7.58 -42.07
C VAL A 170 2.75 6.95 -42.94
N LYS A 171 3.15 6.44 -44.13
CA LYS A 171 2.20 5.79 -45.06
C LYS A 171 1.51 4.60 -44.45
N ARG A 172 2.21 3.76 -43.66
CA ARG A 172 1.71 2.56 -43.00
C ARG A 172 1.08 2.80 -41.63
N GLY A 173 1.14 4.04 -41.10
CA GLY A 173 0.55 4.42 -39.81
C GLY A 173 1.28 3.88 -38.59
N TYR A 174 2.61 3.69 -38.68
CA TYR A 174 3.41 3.30 -37.50
C TYR A 174 3.78 4.49 -36.62
N ASN A 175 3.47 5.73 -37.04
CA ASN A 175 3.66 6.97 -36.29
C ASN A 175 2.46 7.37 -35.43
N THR A 176 1.63 6.43 -35.03
CA THR A 176 0.42 6.67 -34.21
C THR A 176 0.70 6.81 -32.71
N GLY A 177 1.96 6.88 -32.30
CA GLY A 177 2.38 6.93 -30.90
C GLY A 177 2.64 5.57 -30.28
N LEU A 178 2.35 4.46 -30.95
CA LEU A 178 2.64 3.13 -30.42
C LEU A 178 4.12 2.75 -30.60
N LEU A 179 4.67 2.88 -31.83
CA LEU A 179 6.07 2.56 -32.13
C LEU A 179 6.92 3.81 -32.35
N ILE A 180 6.37 4.83 -32.99
CA ILE A 180 7.03 6.14 -33.19
C ILE A 180 6.09 7.23 -32.71
N SER A 181 6.64 8.21 -32.02
CA SER A 181 5.88 9.40 -31.58
C SER A 181 5.42 10.25 -32.78
N ALA A 182 4.33 10.99 -32.62
CA ALA A 182 3.78 11.82 -33.69
C ALA A 182 4.77 12.92 -34.17
N ASP A 183 5.62 13.41 -33.27
CA ASP A 183 6.68 14.39 -33.56
C ASP A 183 7.96 13.75 -34.14
N GLY A 184 8.04 12.42 -34.17
CA GLY A 184 9.23 11.69 -34.65
C GLY A 184 10.44 11.78 -33.73
N LYS A 185 10.29 12.18 -32.47
CA LYS A 185 11.38 12.32 -31.49
C LYS A 185 11.52 11.14 -30.54
N GLY A 186 10.54 10.25 -30.49
CA GLY A 186 10.52 9.05 -29.64
C GLY A 186 10.21 7.79 -30.42
N ALA A 187 10.87 6.69 -30.06
CA ALA A 187 10.59 5.35 -30.57
C ALA A 187 10.41 4.37 -29.42
N ALA A 188 9.59 3.32 -29.64
CA ALA A 188 9.36 2.25 -28.70
C ALA A 188 9.84 0.91 -29.24
N ILE A 189 10.39 0.09 -28.35
CA ILE A 189 10.66 -1.34 -28.53
C ILE A 189 9.83 -2.05 -27.47
N ILE A 190 8.99 -3.00 -27.88
CA ILE A 190 8.05 -3.71 -27.02
C ILE A 190 8.38 -5.19 -27.12
N ALA A 191 8.49 -5.89 -25.99
CA ALA A 191 8.71 -7.33 -25.94
C ALA A 191 7.80 -7.99 -24.91
N LYS A 192 7.37 -9.23 -25.19
CA LYS A 192 6.58 -10.05 -24.26
C LYS A 192 7.50 -10.89 -23.40
N VAL A 193 7.15 -11.06 -22.14
CA VAL A 193 7.92 -11.81 -21.15
C VAL A 193 7.28 -13.18 -20.91
N GLU A 194 8.09 -14.21 -20.80
CA GLU A 194 7.62 -15.55 -20.44
C GLU A 194 7.12 -15.56 -18.98
N PRO A 195 6.03 -16.29 -18.65
CA PRO A 195 5.48 -16.33 -17.30
C PRO A 195 6.46 -16.85 -16.26
N ALA A 196 7.35 -17.79 -16.66
CA ALA A 196 8.34 -18.41 -15.81
C ALA A 196 9.67 -17.64 -15.73
N ALA A 197 9.81 -16.49 -16.41
CA ALA A 197 11.04 -15.71 -16.45
C ALA A 197 11.44 -15.20 -15.06
N ASP A 198 12.74 -15.27 -14.76
CA ASP A 198 13.33 -14.61 -13.60
C ASP A 198 13.39 -13.09 -13.85
N ARG A 199 12.47 -12.35 -13.22
CA ARG A 199 12.33 -10.90 -13.42
C ARG A 199 13.54 -10.10 -12.96
N TYR A 200 14.31 -10.60 -11.99
CA TYR A 200 15.52 -9.91 -11.51
C TYR A 200 16.67 -10.05 -12.52
N ARG A 201 16.87 -11.25 -13.08
CA ARG A 201 17.84 -11.45 -14.16
C ARG A 201 17.46 -10.69 -15.41
N LEU A 202 16.17 -10.74 -15.78
CA LEU A 202 15.65 -10.00 -16.92
C LEU A 202 15.91 -8.49 -16.79
N LEU A 203 15.74 -7.92 -15.58
CA LEU A 203 16.04 -6.50 -15.30
C LEU A 203 17.54 -6.22 -15.45
N GLU A 204 18.42 -7.06 -14.90
CA GLU A 204 19.87 -6.91 -14.95
C GLU A 204 20.39 -7.01 -16.37
N ASP A 205 19.96 -8.03 -17.13
CA ASP A 205 20.34 -8.24 -18.53
C ASP A 205 19.85 -7.09 -19.43
N THR A 206 18.62 -6.61 -19.22
CA THR A 206 18.07 -5.47 -19.95
C THR A 206 18.84 -4.18 -19.62
N ARG A 207 19.21 -3.93 -18.38
CA ARG A 207 20.05 -2.80 -17.99
C ARG A 207 21.45 -2.87 -18.59
N SER A 208 22.03 -4.06 -18.64
CA SER A 208 23.34 -4.31 -19.25
C SER A 208 23.30 -4.06 -20.76
N LEU A 209 22.25 -4.50 -21.45
CA LEU A 209 22.02 -4.19 -22.86
C LEU A 209 21.90 -2.68 -23.10
N ILE A 210 21.11 -1.97 -22.29
CA ILE A 210 20.97 -0.51 -22.39
C ILE A 210 22.32 0.20 -22.15
N ALA A 211 23.08 -0.24 -21.15
CA ALA A 211 24.38 0.35 -20.82
C ALA A 211 25.38 0.20 -21.99
N SER A 212 25.38 -0.96 -22.70
CA SER A 212 26.23 -1.17 -23.87
C SER A 212 25.91 -0.26 -25.05
N GLU A 213 24.66 0.21 -25.16
CA GLU A 213 24.17 1.07 -26.22
C GLU A 213 24.03 2.55 -25.82
N SER A 214 24.39 2.91 -24.60
CA SER A 214 24.20 4.28 -24.03
C SER A 214 25.24 5.32 -24.52
N SER A 215 25.85 5.12 -25.68
CA SER A 215 26.80 6.06 -26.26
C SER A 215 26.14 7.03 -27.27
N GLY A 216 26.30 8.35 -27.11
CA GLY A 216 25.81 9.36 -28.07
C GLY A 216 24.69 10.25 -27.52
N LYS A 217 23.90 10.89 -28.42
CA LYS A 217 22.90 11.91 -28.09
C LYS A 217 21.51 11.34 -27.72
N ASP A 218 21.29 10.04 -27.96
CA ASP A 218 20.01 9.41 -27.64
C ASP A 218 19.90 9.07 -26.15
N THR A 219 18.72 9.33 -25.57
CA THR A 219 18.38 8.90 -24.22
C THR A 219 17.56 7.62 -24.31
N ILE A 220 18.00 6.57 -23.61
CA ILE A 220 17.29 5.30 -23.54
C ILE A 220 16.49 5.24 -22.25
N TYR A 221 15.23 4.87 -22.35
CA TYR A 221 14.27 4.77 -21.25
C TYR A 221 13.81 3.33 -21.09
N LEU A 222 13.58 2.91 -19.85
CA LEU A 222 13.14 1.56 -19.52
C LEU A 222 11.81 1.60 -18.78
N SER A 223 10.85 0.78 -19.18
CA SER A 223 9.55 0.62 -18.51
C SER A 223 9.00 -0.79 -18.74
N GLY A 224 7.80 -1.07 -18.24
CA GLY A 224 7.11 -2.34 -18.39
C GLY A 224 6.77 -3.01 -17.05
N SER A 225 5.67 -3.76 -17.03
CA SER A 225 5.12 -4.39 -15.81
C SER A 225 6.07 -5.44 -15.21
N ALA A 226 6.74 -6.24 -16.05
CA ALA A 226 7.68 -7.26 -15.59
C ALA A 226 8.87 -6.67 -14.82
N LEU A 227 9.46 -5.61 -15.35
CA LEU A 227 10.65 -4.97 -14.77
C LEU A 227 10.31 -4.13 -13.53
N ALA A 228 9.14 -3.52 -13.54
CA ALA A 228 8.67 -2.78 -12.38
C ALA A 228 8.50 -3.65 -11.14
N GLN A 229 8.02 -4.90 -11.30
CA GLN A 229 7.94 -5.86 -10.21
C GLN A 229 9.33 -6.17 -9.63
N ALA A 230 10.35 -6.33 -10.47
CA ALA A 230 11.73 -6.56 -10.03
C ALA A 230 12.29 -5.34 -9.28
N VAL A 231 12.11 -4.11 -9.81
CA VAL A 231 12.54 -2.87 -9.14
C VAL A 231 11.85 -2.68 -7.80
N LEU A 232 10.54 -2.99 -7.71
CA LEU A 232 9.80 -2.94 -6.46
C LEU A 232 10.33 -3.97 -5.45
N GLY A 233 10.69 -5.18 -5.92
CA GLY A 233 11.29 -6.21 -5.09
C GLY A 233 12.67 -5.80 -4.55
N GLU A 234 13.55 -5.23 -5.38
CA GLU A 234 14.84 -4.68 -4.95
C GLU A 234 14.67 -3.58 -3.89
N ALA A 235 13.76 -2.62 -4.14
CA ALA A 235 13.48 -1.55 -3.20
C ALA A 235 12.94 -2.09 -1.87
N THR A 236 12.06 -3.10 -1.95
CA THR A 236 11.49 -3.80 -0.80
C THR A 236 12.56 -4.48 0.06
N ALA A 237 13.49 -5.20 -0.57
CA ALA A 237 14.58 -5.86 0.13
C ALA A 237 15.52 -4.84 0.81
N ARG A 238 15.84 -3.73 0.13
CA ARG A 238 16.64 -2.64 0.70
C ARG A 238 15.91 -1.95 1.88
N ASP A 239 14.61 -1.73 1.76
CA ASP A 239 13.80 -1.17 2.84
C ASP A 239 13.82 -2.06 4.08
N LEU A 240 13.59 -3.38 3.94
CA LEU A 240 13.66 -4.32 5.06
C LEU A 240 15.02 -4.27 5.77
N ALA A 241 16.10 -4.28 4.99
CA ALA A 241 17.46 -4.26 5.51
C ALA A 241 17.80 -2.97 6.27
N ARG A 242 17.14 -1.83 5.93
CA ARG A 242 17.38 -0.52 6.56
C ARG A 242 16.38 -0.19 7.66
N LEU A 243 15.08 -0.42 7.43
CA LEU A 243 14.03 0.01 8.35
C LEU A 243 13.98 -0.82 9.63
N ILE A 244 14.23 -2.14 9.58
CA ILE A 244 14.21 -3.00 10.77
C ILE A 244 15.32 -2.59 11.76
N PRO A 245 16.61 -2.49 11.39
CA PRO A 245 17.62 -2.00 12.30
C PRO A 245 17.37 -0.57 12.77
N ALA A 246 16.88 0.31 11.90
CA ALA A 246 16.60 1.70 12.24
C ALA A 246 15.49 1.82 13.31
N VAL A 247 14.38 1.08 13.19
CA VAL A 247 13.31 1.10 14.19
C VAL A 247 13.77 0.52 15.52
N ILE A 248 14.57 -0.57 15.51
CA ILE A 248 15.15 -1.15 16.71
C ILE A 248 16.08 -0.14 17.39
N ALA A 249 16.92 0.56 16.63
CA ALA A 249 17.83 1.59 17.17
C ALA A 249 17.06 2.78 17.76
N VAL A 250 16.10 3.35 17.02
CA VAL A 250 15.29 4.50 17.48
C VAL A 250 14.54 4.15 18.76
N LEU A 251 13.86 3.00 18.80
CA LEU A 251 13.10 2.59 19.97
C LEU A 251 14.00 2.14 21.13
N GLY A 252 15.14 1.50 20.84
CA GLY A 252 16.17 1.24 21.84
C GLY A 252 16.69 2.52 22.52
N VAL A 253 16.93 3.58 21.74
CA VAL A 253 17.27 4.90 22.24
C VAL A 253 16.12 5.49 23.07
N MET A 254 14.88 5.40 22.59
CA MET A 254 13.71 5.90 23.32
C MET A 254 13.50 5.17 24.66
N LEU A 255 13.65 3.85 24.66
CA LEU A 255 13.62 3.05 25.91
C LEU A 255 14.77 3.43 26.85
N PHE A 256 15.98 3.59 26.30
CA PHE A 256 17.13 4.03 27.11
C PHE A 256 16.90 5.43 27.71
N LEU A 257 16.40 6.38 26.93
CA LEU A 257 16.07 7.73 27.44
C LEU A 257 14.98 7.70 28.51
N SER A 258 13.98 6.80 28.34
CA SER A 258 12.88 6.64 29.29
C SER A 258 13.33 6.04 30.61
N PHE A 259 14.15 5.00 30.59
CA PHE A 259 14.56 4.26 31.79
C PHE A 259 15.95 4.62 32.29
N ARG A 260 16.79 5.20 31.43
CA ARG A 260 18.22 5.47 31.69
C ARG A 260 19.03 4.23 32.11
N HIS A 261 18.55 3.05 31.70
CA HIS A 261 19.17 1.76 31.89
C HIS A 261 19.02 0.90 30.65
N LEU A 262 20.04 0.15 30.28
CA LEU A 262 20.04 -0.72 29.11
C LEU A 262 19.23 -2.01 29.33
N ALA A 263 19.14 -2.50 30.58
CA ALA A 263 18.48 -3.79 30.86
C ALA A 263 16.99 -3.78 30.48
N PRO A 264 16.15 -2.80 30.85
CA PRO A 264 14.75 -2.72 30.41
C PRO A 264 14.62 -2.66 28.87
N ALA A 265 15.47 -1.86 28.23
CA ALA A 265 15.46 -1.74 26.77
C ALA A 265 15.76 -3.09 26.09
N PHE A 266 16.77 -3.81 26.58
CA PHE A 266 17.12 -5.13 26.05
C PHE A 266 15.99 -6.16 26.27
N LEU A 267 15.35 -6.16 27.46
CA LEU A 267 14.27 -7.10 27.77
C LEU A 267 13.03 -6.86 26.88
N SER A 268 12.62 -5.62 26.70
CA SER A 268 11.50 -5.25 25.81
C SER A 268 11.81 -5.61 24.34
N LEU A 269 12.99 -5.26 23.84
CA LEU A 269 13.37 -5.58 22.46
C LEU A 269 13.47 -7.09 22.22
N THR A 270 13.89 -7.88 23.23
CA THR A 270 13.92 -9.35 23.15
C THR A 270 12.51 -9.92 23.04
N GLU A 271 11.58 -9.46 23.87
CA GLU A 271 10.18 -9.86 23.87
C GLU A 271 9.50 -9.56 22.53
N ILE A 272 9.66 -8.32 22.03
CA ILE A 272 9.11 -7.90 20.75
C ILE A 272 9.72 -8.67 19.58
N GLY A 273 11.04 -8.95 19.63
CA GLY A 273 11.73 -9.78 18.65
C GLY A 273 11.15 -11.19 18.56
N VAL A 274 10.86 -11.81 19.71
CA VAL A 274 10.17 -13.12 19.77
C VAL A 274 8.77 -13.02 19.16
N SER A 275 8.01 -11.98 19.46
CA SER A 275 6.66 -11.73 18.89
C SER A 275 6.70 -11.62 17.36
N LEU A 276 7.70 -10.90 16.81
CA LEU A 276 7.92 -10.78 15.36
C LEU A 276 8.21 -12.14 14.71
N ILE A 277 9.07 -12.94 15.32
CA ILE A 277 9.41 -14.28 14.80
C ILE A 277 8.18 -15.19 14.82
N TRP A 278 7.35 -15.13 15.87
CA TRP A 278 6.13 -15.93 15.95
C TRP A 278 5.10 -15.49 14.90
N MET A 279 4.94 -14.17 14.67
CA MET A 279 4.09 -13.66 13.60
C MET A 279 4.57 -14.14 12.22
N ALA A 280 5.86 -13.98 11.92
CA ALA A 280 6.44 -14.42 10.65
C ALA A 280 6.34 -15.95 10.48
N GLY A 281 6.62 -16.72 11.56
CA GLY A 281 6.46 -18.17 11.55
C GLY A 281 5.02 -18.61 11.29
N LEU A 282 4.02 -17.90 11.85
CA LEU A 282 2.59 -18.15 11.60
C LEU A 282 2.22 -17.85 10.15
N MET A 283 2.77 -16.77 9.54
CA MET A 283 2.59 -16.48 8.10
C MET A 283 3.15 -17.62 7.25
N GLY A 284 4.37 -18.07 7.52
CA GLY A 284 4.99 -19.18 6.81
C GLY A 284 4.27 -20.52 7.02
N LEU A 285 3.77 -20.81 8.23
CA LEU A 285 2.99 -22.01 8.53
C LEU A 285 1.65 -22.03 7.77
N THR A 286 0.97 -20.89 7.67
CA THR A 286 -0.33 -20.78 6.98
C THR A 286 -0.18 -20.57 5.47
N GLY A 287 1.03 -20.46 4.94
CA GLY A 287 1.31 -20.23 3.52
C GLY A 287 0.81 -18.87 3.00
N GLN A 288 0.62 -17.90 3.90
CA GLN A 288 0.16 -16.56 3.48
C GLN A 288 1.31 -15.75 2.93
N PRO A 289 1.13 -15.11 1.76
CA PRO A 289 2.20 -14.32 1.15
C PRO A 289 2.42 -13.00 1.89
N VAL A 290 3.63 -12.50 1.79
CA VAL A 290 3.98 -11.13 2.16
C VAL A 290 3.75 -10.21 0.97
N PHE A 291 2.99 -9.15 1.18
CA PHE A 291 2.80 -8.04 0.24
C PHE A 291 3.68 -6.85 0.65
N VAL A 292 3.90 -5.90 -0.26
CA VAL A 292 4.62 -4.64 0.06
C VAL A 292 4.03 -3.96 1.30
N THR A 293 2.71 -3.98 1.42
CA THR A 293 1.99 -3.39 2.56
C THR A 293 2.25 -4.11 3.89
N THR A 294 2.43 -5.43 3.88
CA THR A 294 2.68 -6.21 5.11
C THR A 294 4.10 -6.04 5.65
N LEU A 295 5.02 -5.50 4.86
CA LEU A 295 6.39 -5.19 5.29
C LEU A 295 6.45 -4.10 6.37
N VAL A 296 5.39 -3.34 6.53
CA VAL A 296 5.28 -2.32 7.59
C VAL A 296 4.93 -2.94 8.96
N LEU A 297 4.41 -4.19 8.99
CA LEU A 297 4.02 -4.87 10.24
C LEU A 297 5.12 -4.94 11.30
N PRO A 298 6.40 -5.26 10.97
CA PRO A 298 7.47 -5.24 11.96
C PRO A 298 7.63 -3.86 12.63
N VAL A 299 7.55 -2.78 11.86
CA VAL A 299 7.68 -1.42 12.40
C VAL A 299 6.52 -1.10 13.35
N ILE A 300 5.29 -1.49 12.97
CA ILE A 300 4.10 -1.29 13.79
C ILE A 300 4.20 -2.08 15.09
N LEU A 301 4.54 -3.37 15.00
CA LEU A 301 4.63 -4.22 16.18
C LEU A 301 5.69 -3.71 17.17
N VAL A 302 6.86 -3.31 16.67
CA VAL A 302 7.92 -2.77 17.52
C VAL A 302 7.48 -1.45 18.17
N ALA A 303 6.80 -0.57 17.44
CA ALA A 303 6.33 0.72 17.96
C ALA A 303 5.23 0.55 19.04
N VAL A 304 4.25 -0.34 18.81
CA VAL A 304 3.14 -0.60 19.73
C VAL A 304 3.59 -1.41 20.93
N GLY A 305 4.36 -2.50 20.73
CA GLY A 305 4.87 -3.34 21.80
C GLY A 305 5.74 -2.57 22.79
N VAL A 306 6.62 -1.68 22.28
CA VAL A 306 7.41 -0.79 23.14
C VAL A 306 6.51 0.10 24.00
N SER A 307 5.38 0.58 23.51
CA SER A 307 4.47 1.43 24.29
C SER A 307 3.90 0.70 25.50
N ASP A 308 3.45 -0.54 25.32
CA ASP A 308 2.90 -1.38 26.38
C ASP A 308 3.96 -1.72 27.43
N ASP A 309 5.16 -2.04 26.97
CA ASP A 309 6.30 -2.34 27.84
C ASP A 309 6.78 -1.12 28.62
N VAL A 310 6.84 0.07 28.00
CA VAL A 310 7.16 1.34 28.70
C VAL A 310 6.16 1.59 29.82
N TYR A 311 4.88 1.32 29.58
CA TYR A 311 3.86 1.48 30.61
C TYR A 311 4.06 0.47 31.76
N ALA A 312 4.21 -0.82 31.45
CA ALA A 312 4.35 -1.89 32.46
C ALA A 312 5.64 -1.76 33.27
N LEU A 313 6.78 -1.55 32.59
CA LEU A 313 8.09 -1.38 33.23
C LEU A 313 8.20 -0.06 33.99
N GLY A 314 7.58 1.01 33.47
CA GLY A 314 7.52 2.31 34.14
C GLY A 314 6.86 2.18 35.51
N HIS A 315 5.75 1.47 35.60
CA HIS A 315 5.12 1.14 36.88
C HIS A 315 6.00 0.27 37.77
N TYR A 316 6.69 -0.73 37.21
CA TYR A 316 7.59 -1.61 37.99
C TYR A 316 8.74 -0.84 38.64
N PHE A 317 9.41 0.03 37.92
CA PHE A 317 10.54 0.80 38.47
C PHE A 317 10.08 1.84 39.48
N ASN A 318 8.92 2.46 39.23
CA ASN A 318 8.36 3.47 40.17
C ASN A 318 7.89 2.81 41.49
N GLU A 319 7.21 1.67 41.46
CA GLU A 319 6.77 0.98 42.68
C GLU A 319 7.94 0.38 43.47
N SER A 320 8.98 -0.09 42.76
CA SER A 320 10.21 -0.59 43.39
C SER A 320 10.99 0.47 44.18
N GLU A 321 10.77 1.78 43.93
CA GLU A 321 11.32 2.89 44.74
C GLU A 321 10.50 3.14 45.99
N HIS A 322 9.21 2.80 46.01
CA HIS A 322 8.29 3.14 47.11
C HIS A 322 8.20 2.03 48.18
N ASP A 323 8.38 0.76 47.81
CA ASP A 323 8.34 -0.37 48.74
C ASP A 323 9.59 -1.27 48.54
N PRO A 324 10.71 -0.90 49.17
CA PRO A 324 11.97 -1.62 49.03
C PRO A 324 11.98 -2.98 49.73
N ASP A 325 11.07 -3.24 50.65
CA ASP A 325 11.03 -4.45 51.48
C ASP A 325 10.14 -5.56 50.83
N ALA A 326 9.37 -5.25 49.78
CA ALA A 326 8.58 -6.23 49.06
C ALA A 326 9.47 -7.25 48.35
N THR A 327 9.03 -8.50 48.33
CA THR A 327 9.70 -9.57 47.58
C THR A 327 9.67 -9.29 46.06
N LEU A 328 10.60 -9.84 45.31
CA LEU A 328 10.64 -9.71 43.84
C LEU A 328 9.32 -10.18 43.20
N GLU A 329 8.74 -11.30 43.67
CA GLU A 329 7.46 -11.83 43.20
C GLU A 329 6.33 -10.82 43.47
N GLU A 330 6.21 -10.28 44.68
CA GLU A 330 5.17 -9.31 45.03
C GLU A 330 5.26 -8.04 44.18
N ARG A 331 6.47 -7.53 43.96
CA ARG A 331 6.71 -6.37 43.10
C ARG A 331 6.28 -6.61 41.65
N ILE A 332 6.76 -7.69 41.03
CA ILE A 332 6.42 -7.99 39.64
C ILE A 332 4.91 -8.25 39.51
N VAL A 333 4.35 -9.16 40.34
CA VAL A 333 2.94 -9.52 40.26
C VAL A 333 2.04 -8.31 40.60
N GLY A 334 2.37 -7.52 41.61
CA GLY A 334 1.62 -6.31 42.00
C GLY A 334 1.54 -5.31 40.84
N THR A 335 2.70 -4.95 40.31
CA THR A 335 2.83 -3.93 39.25
C THR A 335 2.15 -4.37 37.96
N PHE A 336 2.50 -5.55 37.45
CA PHE A 336 1.93 -6.04 36.18
C PHE A 336 0.43 -6.34 36.30
N SER A 337 -0.06 -6.76 37.47
CA SER A 337 -1.51 -6.90 37.70
C SER A 337 -2.27 -5.56 37.66
N SER A 338 -1.65 -4.47 38.10
CA SER A 338 -2.24 -3.12 38.00
C SER A 338 -2.25 -2.59 36.57
N ALA A 339 -1.22 -2.91 35.78
CA ALA A 339 -1.10 -2.57 34.37
C ALA A 339 -2.01 -3.44 33.46
N ALA A 340 -2.42 -4.63 33.94
CA ALA A 340 -3.12 -5.62 33.11
C ALA A 340 -4.44 -5.10 32.50
N ARG A 341 -5.18 -4.29 33.23
CA ARG A 341 -6.46 -3.77 32.73
C ARG A 341 -6.27 -2.69 31.67
N PRO A 342 -5.46 -1.63 31.87
CA PRO A 342 -5.21 -0.63 30.83
C PRO A 342 -4.59 -1.27 29.56
N VAL A 343 -3.50 -2.03 29.70
CA VAL A 343 -2.80 -2.67 28.56
C VAL A 343 -3.70 -3.69 27.85
N GLY A 344 -4.48 -4.48 28.57
CA GLY A 344 -5.44 -5.38 27.93
C GLY A 344 -6.54 -4.65 27.16
N MET A 345 -6.98 -3.47 27.63
CA MET A 345 -7.97 -2.65 26.94
C MET A 345 -7.40 -2.05 25.66
N THR A 346 -6.19 -1.53 25.70
CA THR A 346 -5.50 -0.98 24.52
C THR A 346 -5.22 -2.07 23.49
N ALA A 347 -4.70 -3.21 23.92
CA ALA A 347 -4.45 -4.35 23.03
C ALA A 347 -5.72 -4.84 22.31
N ILE A 348 -6.85 -4.97 23.02
CA ILE A 348 -8.12 -5.39 22.40
C ILE A 348 -8.59 -4.34 21.40
N SER A 349 -8.47 -3.03 21.70
CA SER A 349 -8.83 -1.96 20.78
C SER A 349 -7.97 -2.00 19.52
N THR A 350 -6.65 -2.16 19.67
CA THR A 350 -5.73 -2.26 18.53
C THR A 350 -6.01 -3.49 17.68
N VAL A 351 -6.28 -4.65 18.29
CA VAL A 351 -6.69 -5.87 17.59
C VAL A 351 -7.99 -5.65 16.81
N VAL A 352 -8.99 -5.01 17.39
CA VAL A 352 -10.26 -4.70 16.72
C VAL A 352 -10.06 -3.74 15.56
N GLY A 353 -9.27 -2.67 15.74
CA GLY A 353 -8.92 -1.73 14.68
C GLY A 353 -8.23 -2.41 13.49
N LEU A 354 -7.27 -3.31 13.77
CA LEU A 354 -6.57 -4.07 12.73
C LEU A 354 -7.49 -5.12 12.07
N LEU A 355 -8.30 -5.87 12.84
CA LEU A 355 -9.23 -6.85 12.30
C LEU A 355 -10.30 -6.22 11.40
N SER A 356 -10.69 -4.97 11.61
CA SER A 356 -11.62 -4.28 10.72
C SER A 356 -11.13 -4.24 9.28
N MET A 357 -9.80 -4.24 9.07
CA MET A 357 -9.20 -4.28 7.74
C MET A 357 -9.35 -5.66 7.07
N ALA A 358 -9.53 -6.72 7.84
CA ALA A 358 -9.82 -8.05 7.28
C ALA A 358 -11.20 -8.16 6.62
N ALA A 359 -12.10 -7.19 6.87
CA ALA A 359 -13.39 -7.07 6.20
C ALA A 359 -13.31 -6.49 4.79
N VAL A 360 -12.18 -5.89 4.41
CA VAL A 360 -11.94 -5.36 3.06
C VAL A 360 -11.63 -6.53 2.11
N SER A 361 -12.20 -6.49 0.91
CA SER A 361 -12.05 -7.55 -0.09
C SER A 361 -10.71 -7.57 -0.82
N LEU A 362 -9.67 -6.90 -0.29
CA LEU A 362 -8.32 -6.90 -0.85
C LEU A 362 -7.39 -7.78 0.00
N ASN A 363 -6.70 -8.73 -0.65
CA ASN A 363 -5.80 -9.67 0.03
C ASN A 363 -4.75 -8.99 0.91
N PRO A 364 -4.03 -7.92 0.46
CA PRO A 364 -3.01 -7.26 1.28
C PRO A 364 -3.56 -6.70 2.59
N LEU A 365 -4.74 -6.06 2.55
CA LEU A 365 -5.38 -5.47 3.72
C LEU A 365 -5.90 -6.56 4.67
N ARG A 366 -6.46 -7.64 4.13
CA ARG A 366 -6.92 -8.78 4.91
C ARG A 366 -5.77 -9.47 5.64
N VAL A 367 -4.67 -9.77 4.93
CA VAL A 367 -3.46 -10.38 5.51
C VAL A 367 -2.87 -9.46 6.57
N PHE A 368 -2.74 -8.17 6.27
CA PHE A 368 -2.26 -7.17 7.21
C PHE A 368 -3.10 -7.13 8.49
N GLY A 369 -4.42 -7.07 8.37
CA GLY A 369 -5.33 -7.02 9.53
C GLY A 369 -5.24 -8.27 10.41
N LEU A 370 -5.22 -9.46 9.80
CA LEU A 370 -5.17 -10.74 10.52
C LEU A 370 -3.82 -10.93 11.23
N PHE A 371 -2.69 -10.77 10.50
CA PHE A 371 -1.37 -11.02 11.08
C PHE A 371 -0.89 -9.88 11.97
N GLY A 372 -1.28 -8.64 11.70
CA GLY A 372 -1.09 -7.52 12.61
C GLY A 372 -1.81 -7.74 13.94
N SER A 373 -3.05 -8.22 13.90
CA SER A 373 -3.80 -8.57 15.11
C SER A 373 -3.16 -9.72 15.88
N ALA A 374 -2.72 -10.77 15.19
CA ALA A 374 -1.99 -11.89 15.82
C ALA A 374 -0.70 -11.42 16.48
N ALA A 375 0.04 -10.52 15.83
CA ALA A 375 1.27 -9.93 16.37
C ALA A 375 1.02 -9.16 17.68
N ILE A 376 -0.03 -8.34 17.75
CA ILE A 376 -0.41 -7.62 18.98
C ILE A 376 -0.82 -8.60 20.08
N VAL A 377 -1.55 -9.66 19.74
CA VAL A 377 -1.92 -10.70 20.72
C VAL A 377 -0.67 -11.39 21.27
N PHE A 378 0.31 -11.74 20.45
CA PHE A 378 1.58 -12.33 20.89
C PHE A 378 2.36 -11.37 21.78
N SER A 379 2.53 -10.11 21.37
CA SER A 379 3.22 -9.09 22.16
C SER A 379 2.56 -8.91 23.52
N THR A 380 1.24 -8.70 23.56
CA THR A 380 0.53 -8.54 24.83
C THR A 380 0.65 -9.80 25.73
N LEU A 381 0.57 -10.99 25.15
CA LEU A 381 0.77 -12.24 25.89
C LEU A 381 2.17 -12.29 26.50
N PHE A 382 3.19 -11.87 25.75
CA PHE A 382 4.57 -11.88 26.22
C PHE A 382 4.88 -10.75 27.22
N THR A 383 4.26 -9.61 27.12
CA THR A 383 4.31 -8.56 28.15
C THR A 383 3.83 -9.08 29.51
N PHE A 384 2.87 -10.05 29.55
CA PHE A 384 2.38 -10.63 30.80
C PHE A 384 2.95 -12.04 31.12
N SER A 385 3.78 -12.61 30.26
CA SER A 385 4.41 -13.92 30.50
C SER A 385 5.94 -13.89 30.40
N LEU A 386 6.47 -13.60 29.22
CA LEU A 386 7.91 -13.65 28.94
C LEU A 386 8.68 -12.52 29.64
N LEU A 387 8.17 -11.29 29.57
CA LEU A 387 8.83 -10.12 30.18
C LEU A 387 8.93 -10.25 31.72
N PRO A 388 7.88 -10.67 32.48
CA PRO A 388 8.00 -10.98 33.90
C PRO A 388 8.97 -12.11 34.20
N ALA A 389 9.03 -13.15 33.38
CA ALA A 389 9.98 -14.27 33.53
C ALA A 389 11.43 -13.80 33.33
N LEU A 390 11.67 -12.99 32.30
CA LEU A 390 13.00 -12.39 32.04
C LEU A 390 13.41 -11.44 33.18
N LEU A 391 12.49 -10.63 33.75
CA LEU A 391 12.75 -9.80 34.91
C LEU A 391 13.10 -10.63 36.14
N ALA A 392 12.41 -11.77 36.35
CA ALA A 392 12.69 -12.65 37.48
C ALA A 392 14.09 -13.33 37.36
N LEU A 393 14.54 -13.62 36.13
CA LEU A 393 15.88 -14.22 35.89
C LEU A 393 16.99 -13.19 35.97
N THR A 394 16.82 -12.01 35.38
CA THR A 394 17.90 -10.99 35.27
C THR A 394 18.06 -10.15 36.51
N LYS A 395 17.00 -10.00 37.34
CA LYS A 395 16.97 -9.24 38.59
C LYS A 395 17.69 -7.89 38.45
N PRO A 396 17.23 -7.02 37.52
CA PRO A 396 17.93 -5.77 37.26
C PRO A 396 18.02 -4.92 38.50
N LYS A 397 19.25 -4.42 38.84
CA LYS A 397 19.47 -3.57 40.01
C LYS A 397 18.73 -2.24 39.84
N VAL A 398 17.76 -1.99 40.68
CA VAL A 398 17.10 -0.68 40.80
C VAL A 398 18.02 0.28 41.53
N ARG A 399 18.55 1.29 40.83
CA ARG A 399 19.44 2.30 41.43
C ARG A 399 18.61 3.26 42.28
N ARG A 400 18.90 3.34 43.59
CA ARG A 400 18.26 4.32 44.47
C ARG A 400 18.57 5.73 43.99
N LYS A 401 17.58 6.48 43.54
CA LYS A 401 17.73 7.89 43.15
C LYS A 401 17.62 8.78 44.39
N GLY A 402 18.54 9.73 44.54
CA GLY A 402 18.49 10.74 45.60
C GLY A 402 17.25 11.64 45.43
N LYS A 403 16.82 12.26 46.57
CA LYS A 403 15.61 13.13 46.67
C LYS A 403 15.47 14.22 45.56
N ARG A 404 16.55 14.60 44.87
CA ARG A 404 16.56 15.61 43.80
C ARG A 404 16.22 15.10 42.40
N GLU A 405 16.25 13.78 42.15
CA GLU A 405 16.01 13.17 40.82
C GLU A 405 14.57 12.65 40.58
N ARG A 406 13.67 12.88 41.55
CA ARG A 406 12.26 12.39 41.50
C ARG A 406 11.41 12.93 40.34
N VAL A 407 11.96 13.77 39.46
CA VAL A 407 11.21 14.45 38.39
C VAL A 407 11.58 13.98 37.00
N ALA A 408 12.45 12.97 36.84
CA ALA A 408 13.06 12.67 35.53
C ALA A 408 12.70 11.32 34.89
N VAL A 409 11.60 10.69 35.26
CA VAL A 409 11.06 9.53 34.53
C VAL A 409 10.24 9.98 33.30
N THR A 410 10.32 11.23 32.94
CA THR A 410 9.61 11.74 31.76
C THR A 410 10.59 12.48 30.85
N LEU A 411 10.74 12.02 29.63
CA LEU A 411 11.24 12.82 28.49
C LEU A 411 10.53 14.18 28.39
N GLY A 412 9.45 14.37 29.15
CA GLY A 412 8.66 15.58 29.30
C GLY A 412 8.76 16.26 30.63
N GLY A 413 9.76 16.00 31.50
CA GLY A 413 9.94 16.62 32.81
C GLY A 413 9.45 18.08 32.88
N ARG A 414 9.98 19.03 33.36
CA ARG A 414 9.50 20.39 33.49
C ARG A 414 8.78 21.02 32.27
N PRO A 415 9.20 20.83 30.97
CA PRO A 415 8.50 21.51 29.87
C PRO A 415 7.10 20.97 29.59
N ALA A 416 6.86 19.65 29.62
CA ALA A 416 5.53 19.07 29.33
C ALA A 416 4.54 19.37 30.46
N THR A 417 4.97 19.29 31.72
CA THR A 417 4.14 19.67 32.87
C THR A 417 3.88 21.18 32.91
N SER A 418 4.82 22.01 32.49
CA SER A 418 4.64 23.47 32.41
C SER A 418 3.69 23.83 31.27
N ALA A 419 3.79 23.20 30.09
CA ALA A 419 2.87 23.39 28.97
C ALA A 419 1.44 22.94 29.33
N LEU A 420 1.29 21.77 29.95
CA LEU A 420 0.00 21.30 30.44
C LEU A 420 -0.60 22.18 31.54
N ARG A 421 0.22 22.69 32.48
CA ARG A 421 -0.22 23.67 33.48
C ARG A 421 -0.63 25.00 32.86
N PHE A 422 -0.01 25.38 31.73
CA PHE A 422 -0.34 26.63 31.06
C PHE A 422 -1.62 26.56 30.26
N LEU A 423 -1.89 25.39 29.62
CA LEU A 423 -3.04 25.17 28.73
C LEU A 423 -4.34 24.90 29.49
N THR A 424 -4.30 24.17 30.60
CA THR A 424 -5.51 23.64 31.26
C THR A 424 -6.36 24.63 32.07
N PRO A 425 -5.86 25.70 32.72
CA PRO A 425 -6.71 26.62 33.49
C PRO A 425 -7.27 27.83 32.72
N ARG A 426 -6.66 28.19 31.60
CA ARG A 426 -6.94 29.46 30.90
C ARG A 426 -7.93 29.35 29.77
N VAL A 427 -8.19 28.14 29.23
CA VAL A 427 -9.09 27.96 28.06
C VAL A 427 -10.48 27.55 28.53
N SER A 428 -11.49 28.32 28.16
CA SER A 428 -12.89 27.98 28.42
C SER A 428 -13.26 26.65 27.76
N PRO A 429 -13.83 25.64 28.47
CA PRO A 429 -14.21 24.37 27.88
C PRO A 429 -15.16 24.51 26.68
N ARG A 430 -16.06 25.51 26.72
CA ARG A 430 -16.96 25.78 25.58
C ARG A 430 -16.20 26.24 24.35
N ARG A 431 -15.17 27.10 24.49
CA ARG A 431 -14.34 27.54 23.34
C ARG A 431 -13.58 26.39 22.71
N VAL A 432 -13.02 25.47 23.51
CA VAL A 432 -12.32 24.27 22.98
C VAL A 432 -13.26 23.42 22.14
N VAL A 433 -14.46 23.14 22.66
CA VAL A 433 -15.44 22.30 21.93
C VAL A 433 -15.94 23.00 20.67
N VAL A 434 -16.23 24.30 20.72
CA VAL A 434 -16.65 25.08 19.54
C VAL A 434 -15.53 25.12 18.48
N CYS A 435 -14.29 25.38 18.90
CA CYS A 435 -13.14 25.31 17.98
C CYS A 435 -12.98 23.92 17.35
N ALA A 436 -13.12 22.85 18.15
CA ALA A 436 -13.03 21.48 17.64
C ALA A 436 -14.15 21.17 16.62
N LEU A 437 -15.36 21.64 16.86
CA LEU A 437 -16.48 21.49 15.91
C LEU A 437 -16.25 22.28 14.62
N LEU A 438 -15.77 23.53 14.71
CA LEU A 438 -15.43 24.33 13.51
C LEU A 438 -14.31 23.67 12.70
N VAL A 439 -13.25 23.21 13.38
CA VAL A 439 -12.15 22.48 12.74
C VAL A 439 -12.66 21.19 12.08
N ALA A 440 -13.54 20.44 12.76
CA ALA A 440 -14.15 19.24 12.18
C ALA A 440 -15.01 19.56 10.94
N ALA A 441 -15.79 20.65 10.97
CA ALA A 441 -16.58 21.07 9.82
C ALA A 441 -15.70 21.48 8.63
N CYS A 442 -14.66 22.29 8.86
CA CYS A 442 -13.70 22.67 7.83
C CYS A 442 -12.96 21.45 7.24
N ALA A 443 -12.52 20.53 8.12
CA ALA A 443 -11.88 19.30 7.70
C ALA A 443 -12.85 18.41 6.90
N GLY A 444 -14.11 18.29 7.31
CA GLY A 444 -15.14 17.55 6.58
C GLY A 444 -15.37 18.10 5.16
N VAL A 445 -15.39 19.43 5.00
CA VAL A 445 -15.46 20.06 3.66
C VAL A 445 -14.18 19.77 2.86
N ALA A 446 -12.99 19.82 3.48
CA ALA A 446 -11.74 19.54 2.78
C ALA A 446 -11.67 18.09 2.27
N THR A 447 -12.19 17.11 3.03
CA THR A 447 -12.20 15.70 2.64
C THR A 447 -13.03 15.40 1.39
N THR A 448 -13.98 16.26 1.01
CA THR A 448 -14.73 16.09 -0.25
C THR A 448 -13.85 16.19 -1.50
N ARG A 449 -12.63 16.76 -1.36
CA ARG A 449 -11.63 16.85 -2.42
C ARG A 449 -10.64 15.67 -2.42
N LEU A 450 -10.80 14.71 -1.50
CA LEU A 450 -9.93 13.55 -1.41
C LEU A 450 -10.07 12.70 -2.68
N ARG A 451 -8.94 12.43 -3.32
CA ARG A 451 -8.86 11.52 -4.46
C ARG A 451 -8.45 10.14 -3.96
N VAL A 452 -9.08 9.11 -4.52
CA VAL A 452 -8.65 7.73 -4.29
C VAL A 452 -8.09 7.22 -5.60
N ASP A 453 -6.85 6.81 -5.57
CA ASP A 453 -6.16 6.32 -6.76
C ASP A 453 -4.91 5.54 -6.34
N ASP A 454 -4.68 4.40 -6.98
CA ASP A 454 -3.53 3.54 -6.72
C ASP A 454 -2.89 3.12 -8.05
N SER A 455 -1.86 3.84 -8.43
CA SER A 455 -1.02 3.49 -9.57
C SER A 455 0.23 2.78 -9.06
N TRP A 456 0.46 1.56 -9.53
CA TRP A 456 1.62 0.76 -9.14
C TRP A 456 2.96 1.45 -9.47
N ILE A 457 3.02 2.28 -10.51
CA ILE A 457 4.21 3.07 -10.87
C ILE A 457 4.53 4.11 -9.79
N ARG A 458 3.50 4.73 -9.18
CA ARG A 458 3.70 5.67 -8.06
C ARG A 458 4.21 5.00 -6.79
N ASN A 459 4.13 3.68 -6.71
CA ASN A 459 4.67 2.89 -5.61
C ASN A 459 6.18 2.64 -5.74
N LEU A 460 6.77 2.88 -6.91
CA LEU A 460 8.18 2.75 -7.16
C LEU A 460 9.00 3.92 -6.59
N PRO A 461 10.32 3.71 -6.35
CA PRO A 461 11.22 4.81 -6.02
C PRO A 461 11.19 5.90 -7.09
N LYS A 462 11.02 7.17 -6.68
CA LYS A 462 10.85 8.32 -7.60
C LYS A 462 11.98 8.49 -8.63
N ASN A 463 13.18 8.06 -8.26
CA ASN A 463 14.39 8.21 -9.10
C ASN A 463 14.67 6.93 -9.92
N SER A 464 13.78 5.94 -9.94
CA SER A 464 14.00 4.72 -10.71
C SER A 464 13.96 4.98 -12.23
N ASP A 465 14.68 4.16 -12.95
CA ASP A 465 14.68 4.13 -14.42
C ASP A 465 13.27 3.87 -14.99
N ILE A 466 12.50 3.00 -14.34
CA ILE A 466 11.13 2.68 -14.72
C ILE A 466 10.20 3.90 -14.62
N VAL A 467 10.28 4.71 -13.56
CA VAL A 467 9.46 5.92 -13.40
C VAL A 467 9.82 6.97 -14.48
N ARG A 468 11.11 7.10 -14.81
CA ARG A 468 11.53 7.98 -15.90
C ARG A 468 11.05 7.47 -17.26
N GLY A 469 11.09 6.14 -17.46
CA GLY A 469 10.58 5.52 -18.67
C GLY A 469 9.06 5.71 -18.81
N ASP A 470 8.31 5.47 -17.75
CA ASP A 470 6.86 5.70 -17.74
C ASP A 470 6.50 7.12 -18.16
N LYS A 471 7.20 8.11 -17.60
CA LYS A 471 7.00 9.52 -17.97
C LYS A 471 7.25 9.76 -19.46
N PHE A 472 8.32 9.19 -20.01
CA PHE A 472 8.64 9.31 -21.45
C PHE A 472 7.53 8.70 -22.33
N PHE A 473 7.05 7.49 -21.98
CA PHE A 473 6.00 6.84 -22.74
C PHE A 473 4.64 7.58 -22.66
N ASN A 474 4.32 8.17 -21.52
CA ASN A 474 3.09 8.96 -21.34
C ASN A 474 3.14 10.32 -22.07
N GLU A 475 4.32 10.97 -22.13
CA GLU A 475 4.49 12.28 -22.77
C GLU A 475 4.67 12.18 -24.31
N LYS A 476 5.41 11.19 -24.77
CA LYS A 476 5.83 11.09 -26.20
C LYS A 476 5.07 10.03 -26.97
N LEU A 477 4.61 8.98 -26.31
CA LEU A 477 4.04 7.80 -26.94
C LEU A 477 2.58 7.56 -26.50
N ALA A 478 2.08 6.35 -26.66
CA ALA A 478 0.69 6.02 -26.40
C ALA A 478 0.39 5.81 -24.89
N GLY A 479 1.40 5.79 -24.02
CA GLY A 479 1.29 5.45 -22.60
C GLY A 479 1.78 4.04 -22.30
N THR A 480 1.86 3.70 -21.03
CA THR A 480 2.38 2.41 -20.53
C THR A 480 1.28 1.48 -20.04
N THR A 481 0.09 1.99 -19.74
CA THR A 481 -1.03 1.20 -19.21
C THR A 481 -1.92 0.73 -20.35
N ALA A 482 -2.01 -0.59 -20.51
CA ALA A 482 -2.95 -1.22 -21.43
C ALA A 482 -4.20 -1.67 -20.67
N LEU A 483 -5.37 -1.20 -21.11
CA LEU A 483 -6.67 -1.75 -20.75
C LEU A 483 -7.11 -2.66 -21.89
N GLU A 484 -7.32 -3.91 -21.57
CA GLU A 484 -7.77 -4.89 -22.53
C GLU A 484 -9.28 -5.09 -22.41
N LEU A 485 -9.97 -5.12 -23.52
CA LEU A 485 -11.40 -5.39 -23.61
C LEU A 485 -11.62 -6.62 -24.49
N MET A 486 -12.31 -7.61 -23.97
CA MET A 486 -12.86 -8.70 -24.77
C MET A 486 -14.29 -8.34 -25.16
N VAL A 487 -14.57 -8.32 -26.43
CA VAL A 487 -15.93 -8.19 -26.99
C VAL A 487 -16.43 -9.60 -27.25
N ASP A 488 -17.50 -10.02 -26.57
CA ASP A 488 -18.11 -11.35 -26.67
C ASP A 488 -19.41 -11.24 -27.47
N ALA A 489 -19.38 -11.73 -28.69
CA ALA A 489 -20.51 -11.67 -29.64
C ALA A 489 -21.57 -12.77 -29.42
N THR A 490 -21.39 -13.68 -28.47
CA THR A 490 -22.30 -14.80 -28.18
C THR A 490 -22.55 -15.75 -29.36
N HIS A 491 -22.22 -15.35 -30.58
CA HIS A 491 -22.39 -16.14 -31.81
C HIS A 491 -21.02 -16.48 -32.42
N GLY A 492 -20.81 -17.72 -32.81
CA GLY A 492 -19.60 -18.18 -33.53
C GLY A 492 -19.41 -17.42 -34.83
N GLU A 493 -18.14 -17.31 -35.28
CA GLU A 493 -17.73 -16.69 -36.54
C GLU A 493 -18.10 -15.20 -36.73
N TRP A 494 -18.53 -14.48 -35.67
CA TRP A 494 -18.97 -13.09 -35.82
C TRP A 494 -17.81 -12.17 -36.29
N PHE A 495 -16.64 -12.30 -35.66
CA PHE A 495 -15.49 -11.47 -36.01
C PHE A 495 -14.74 -11.93 -37.27
N ASN A 496 -15.19 -13.02 -37.94
CA ASN A 496 -14.77 -13.39 -39.27
C ASN A 496 -15.64 -12.75 -40.38
N ARG A 497 -16.67 -11.95 -39.97
CA ARG A 497 -17.60 -11.28 -40.91
C ARG A 497 -17.33 -9.78 -40.95
N VAL A 498 -17.80 -9.18 -42.07
CA VAL A 498 -17.72 -7.73 -42.28
C VAL A 498 -18.37 -6.95 -41.11
N ASP A 499 -19.55 -7.41 -40.66
CA ASP A 499 -20.30 -6.71 -39.58
C ASP A 499 -19.53 -6.69 -38.27
N GLY A 500 -18.93 -7.82 -37.88
CA GLY A 500 -18.11 -7.89 -36.65
C GLY A 500 -16.85 -7.04 -36.72
N VAL A 501 -16.18 -6.99 -37.88
CA VAL A 501 -15.02 -6.10 -38.06
C VAL A 501 -15.43 -4.63 -38.08
N ALA A 502 -16.60 -4.29 -38.67
CA ALA A 502 -17.13 -2.93 -38.67
C ALA A 502 -17.50 -2.48 -37.26
N GLU A 503 -18.08 -3.35 -36.43
CA GLU A 503 -18.36 -3.11 -35.02
C GLU A 503 -17.09 -2.73 -34.24
N LEU A 504 -16.01 -3.50 -34.39
CA LEU A 504 -14.72 -3.16 -33.76
C LEU A 504 -14.18 -1.81 -34.27
N GLY A 505 -14.46 -1.46 -35.52
CA GLY A 505 -14.10 -0.16 -36.10
C GLY A 505 -14.86 1.02 -35.45
N SER A 506 -16.15 0.85 -35.16
CA SER A 506 -16.96 1.81 -34.43
C SER A 506 -16.46 1.96 -32.99
N LEU A 507 -16.28 0.85 -32.29
CA LEU A 507 -15.77 0.84 -30.93
C LEU A 507 -14.39 1.52 -30.84
N GLU A 508 -13.48 1.20 -31.76
CA GLU A 508 -12.17 1.84 -31.86
C GLU A 508 -12.29 3.36 -32.00
N TRP A 509 -13.24 3.83 -32.85
CA TRP A 509 -13.42 5.26 -33.10
C TRP A 509 -13.95 6.02 -31.90
N VAL A 510 -14.86 5.45 -31.13
CA VAL A 510 -15.38 6.03 -29.91
C VAL A 510 -14.28 6.08 -28.84
N LEU A 511 -13.58 4.96 -28.64
CA LEU A 511 -12.53 4.86 -27.64
C LEU A 511 -11.33 5.78 -27.95
N ALA A 512 -10.93 5.92 -29.21
CA ALA A 512 -9.84 6.82 -29.61
C ALA A 512 -10.12 8.31 -29.37
N ARG A 513 -11.39 8.68 -29.09
CA ARG A 513 -11.81 10.05 -28.76
C ARG A 513 -11.93 10.33 -27.27
N VAL A 514 -11.87 9.30 -26.44
CA VAL A 514 -11.86 9.47 -24.99
C VAL A 514 -10.57 10.20 -24.60
N PRO A 515 -10.66 11.26 -23.78
CA PRO A 515 -9.47 11.96 -23.33
C PRO A 515 -8.42 11.02 -22.71
N HIS A 516 -7.15 11.32 -22.95
CA HIS A 516 -6.01 10.53 -22.46
C HIS A 516 -5.83 9.13 -23.10
N VAL A 517 -6.67 8.69 -23.99
CA VAL A 517 -6.41 7.50 -24.81
C VAL A 517 -5.28 7.85 -25.80
N GLY A 518 -4.20 7.08 -25.73
CA GLY A 518 -3.04 7.27 -26.59
C GLY A 518 -3.14 6.54 -27.90
N ALA A 519 -3.64 5.28 -27.85
CA ALA A 519 -3.88 4.45 -29.02
C ALA A 519 -4.92 3.37 -28.70
N VAL A 520 -5.65 2.94 -29.74
CA VAL A 520 -6.54 1.77 -29.68
C VAL A 520 -6.09 0.81 -30.76
N ASN A 521 -5.97 -0.47 -30.44
CA ASN A 521 -5.58 -1.52 -31.37
C ASN A 521 -6.56 -2.68 -31.33
N CYS A 522 -7.10 -3.04 -32.48
CA CYS A 522 -8.04 -4.17 -32.66
C CYS A 522 -7.94 -4.74 -34.07
N LEU A 523 -8.67 -5.80 -34.37
CA LEU A 523 -8.67 -6.45 -35.65
C LEU A 523 -8.99 -5.50 -36.83
N PHE A 524 -9.90 -4.54 -36.66
CA PHE A 524 -10.20 -3.50 -37.69
C PHE A 524 -8.95 -2.73 -38.12
N ASN A 525 -8.06 -2.38 -37.17
CA ASN A 525 -6.81 -1.69 -37.47
C ASN A 525 -5.88 -2.59 -38.33
N ASP A 526 -5.82 -3.89 -38.04
CA ASP A 526 -4.99 -4.83 -38.79
C ASP A 526 -5.57 -5.04 -40.23
N VAL A 527 -6.90 -5.19 -40.38
CA VAL A 527 -7.56 -5.23 -41.68
C VAL A 527 -7.25 -3.98 -42.50
N ALA A 528 -7.39 -2.79 -41.92
CA ALA A 528 -7.11 -1.55 -42.60
C ALA A 528 -5.62 -1.41 -42.98
N ARG A 529 -4.70 -1.81 -42.10
CA ARG A 529 -3.25 -1.67 -42.31
C ARG A 529 -2.74 -2.61 -43.40
N ILE A 530 -3.14 -3.88 -43.35
CA ILE A 530 -2.75 -4.90 -44.32
C ILE A 530 -3.26 -4.50 -45.71
N ASN A 531 -4.54 -4.21 -45.86
CA ASN A 531 -5.13 -3.91 -47.14
C ASN A 531 -4.62 -2.57 -47.73
N SER A 532 -4.46 -1.51 -46.90
CA SER A 532 -3.84 -0.28 -47.39
C SER A 532 -2.41 -0.50 -47.86
N SER A 533 -1.64 -1.34 -47.13
CA SER A 533 -0.26 -1.65 -47.50
C SER A 533 -0.18 -2.40 -48.84
N LEU A 534 -0.99 -3.42 -49.03
CA LEU A 534 -1.08 -4.19 -50.30
C LEU A 534 -1.55 -3.35 -51.48
N ALA A 535 -2.48 -2.42 -51.23
CA ALA A 535 -2.97 -1.49 -52.25
C ALA A 535 -1.99 -0.30 -52.49
N GLY A 536 -0.90 -0.19 -51.76
CA GLY A 536 0.00 0.92 -51.85
C GLY A 536 -0.56 2.28 -51.42
N LEU A 537 -1.65 2.27 -50.60
CA LEU A 537 -2.37 3.45 -50.14
C LEU A 537 -1.88 3.94 -48.75
N ASN A 538 -2.23 5.18 -48.42
CA ASN A 538 -1.97 5.71 -47.07
C ASN A 538 -2.94 5.08 -46.07
N TYR A 539 -2.44 4.49 -44.97
CA TYR A 539 -3.22 3.83 -43.93
C TYR A 539 -4.32 4.74 -43.32
N GLY A 540 -3.96 5.98 -42.96
CA GLY A 540 -4.91 6.91 -42.36
C GLY A 540 -6.07 7.25 -43.27
N ALA A 541 -5.79 7.50 -44.54
CA ALA A 541 -6.81 7.79 -45.55
C ALA A 541 -7.66 6.54 -45.84
N PHE A 542 -7.07 5.36 -45.96
CA PHE A 542 -7.78 4.11 -46.19
C PHE A 542 -8.71 3.77 -45.03
N ARG A 543 -8.21 3.82 -43.80
CA ARG A 543 -8.96 3.59 -42.59
C ARG A 543 -10.12 4.59 -42.41
N ALA A 544 -9.89 5.88 -42.71
CA ALA A 544 -10.95 6.87 -42.70
C ALA A 544 -12.01 6.63 -43.78
N GLY A 545 -11.58 6.14 -44.94
CA GLY A 545 -12.48 5.72 -46.06
C GLY A 545 -13.39 4.54 -45.68
N LEU A 546 -12.82 3.49 -45.08
CA LEU A 546 -13.59 2.36 -44.55
C LEU A 546 -14.61 2.80 -43.52
N ARG A 547 -14.19 3.64 -42.56
CA ARG A 547 -15.04 4.13 -41.48
C ARG A 547 -16.18 5.01 -41.96
N SER A 548 -15.94 5.88 -42.94
CA SER A 548 -16.96 6.80 -43.47
C SER A 548 -17.88 6.16 -44.52
N GLY A 549 -17.69 4.87 -44.83
CA GLY A 549 -18.42 4.18 -45.89
C GLY A 549 -18.02 4.64 -47.32
N ARG A 550 -17.02 5.51 -47.46
CA ARG A 550 -16.48 5.92 -48.79
C ARG A 550 -15.76 4.77 -49.49
N LEU A 551 -15.15 3.90 -48.71
CA LEU A 551 -14.60 2.61 -49.16
C LEU A 551 -15.45 1.50 -48.52
N PRO A 552 -15.99 0.59 -49.28
CA PRO A 552 -16.76 -0.53 -48.72
C PRO A 552 -15.79 -1.48 -47.98
N LEU A 553 -16.15 -1.87 -46.76
CA LEU A 553 -15.52 -3.00 -46.08
C LEU A 553 -16.16 -4.26 -46.67
N THR A 554 -15.37 -5.08 -47.33
CA THR A 554 -15.83 -6.33 -47.99
C THR A 554 -15.27 -7.54 -47.30
N GLN A 555 -15.93 -8.71 -47.49
CA GLN A 555 -15.44 -9.98 -46.93
C GLN A 555 -14.04 -10.31 -47.46
N GLU A 556 -13.74 -10.01 -48.73
CA GLU A 556 -12.42 -10.23 -49.30
C GLU A 556 -11.31 -9.49 -48.57
N LEU A 557 -11.57 -8.27 -48.08
CA LEU A 557 -10.59 -7.51 -47.28
C LEU A 557 -10.35 -8.15 -45.91
N VAL A 558 -11.39 -8.74 -45.34
CA VAL A 558 -11.30 -9.43 -44.04
C VAL A 558 -10.52 -10.75 -44.21
N ASP A 559 -10.90 -11.59 -45.19
CA ASP A 559 -10.25 -12.89 -45.46
C ASP A 559 -8.78 -12.73 -45.79
N ARG A 560 -8.44 -11.68 -46.58
CA ARG A 560 -7.07 -11.35 -46.94
C ARG A 560 -6.25 -10.97 -45.73
N ALA A 561 -6.83 -10.20 -44.84
CA ALA A 561 -6.16 -9.81 -43.59
C ALA A 561 -5.89 -11.02 -42.71
N TYR A 562 -6.84 -11.92 -42.54
CA TYR A 562 -6.62 -13.17 -41.78
C TYR A 562 -5.51 -14.03 -42.38
N THR A 563 -5.50 -14.15 -43.72
CA THR A 563 -4.46 -14.92 -44.45
C THR A 563 -3.06 -14.35 -44.15
N VAL A 564 -2.89 -13.01 -44.20
CA VAL A 564 -1.60 -12.37 -43.94
C VAL A 564 -1.21 -12.47 -42.46
N LEU A 565 -2.17 -12.30 -41.54
CA LEU A 565 -1.94 -12.46 -40.11
C LEU A 565 -1.49 -13.89 -39.76
N ALA A 566 -2.09 -14.89 -40.33
CA ALA A 566 -1.71 -16.30 -40.12
C ALA A 566 -0.30 -16.63 -40.61
N GLN A 567 0.21 -15.92 -41.62
CA GLN A 567 1.57 -16.09 -42.18
C GLN A 567 2.62 -15.25 -41.40
N SER A 568 2.21 -14.31 -40.57
CA SER A 568 3.12 -13.41 -39.85
C SER A 568 3.52 -14.00 -38.50
N SER A 569 4.82 -14.10 -38.23
CA SER A 569 5.35 -14.57 -36.94
C SER A 569 5.13 -13.58 -35.78
N GLN A 570 4.83 -12.32 -36.07
CA GLN A 570 4.73 -11.25 -35.08
C GLN A 570 3.29 -10.92 -34.61
N SER A 571 2.28 -11.38 -35.32
CA SER A 571 0.87 -11.18 -34.97
C SER A 571 0.08 -12.47 -35.22
N SER A 572 -0.11 -13.23 -34.17
CA SER A 572 -0.95 -14.42 -34.25
C SER A 572 -2.44 -14.03 -34.21
N VAL A 573 -3.22 -14.68 -35.10
CA VAL A 573 -4.69 -14.55 -35.05
C VAL A 573 -5.26 -14.83 -33.64
N PRO A 574 -4.77 -15.85 -32.89
CA PRO A 574 -5.22 -16.14 -31.53
C PRO A 574 -5.07 -15.00 -30.54
N GLU A 575 -4.18 -14.01 -30.78
CA GLU A 575 -4.06 -12.82 -29.95
C GLU A 575 -5.13 -11.76 -30.22
N ARG A 576 -5.83 -11.84 -31.34
CA ARG A 576 -6.86 -10.90 -31.80
C ARG A 576 -8.28 -11.43 -31.61
N VAL A 577 -8.47 -12.68 -31.92
CA VAL A 577 -9.76 -13.38 -31.87
C VAL A 577 -9.55 -14.81 -31.39
N ASN A 578 -10.56 -15.40 -30.75
CA ASN A 578 -10.53 -16.82 -30.39
C ASN A 578 -10.73 -17.70 -31.61
N ASP A 579 -10.49 -19.01 -31.49
CA ASP A 579 -10.60 -19.99 -32.60
C ASP A 579 -12.01 -20.04 -33.22
N GLU A 580 -13.03 -19.73 -32.42
CA GLU A 580 -14.44 -19.70 -32.86
C GLU A 580 -14.84 -18.35 -33.48
N HIS A 581 -13.93 -17.37 -33.48
CA HIS A 581 -14.19 -15.99 -33.94
C HIS A 581 -15.39 -15.32 -33.27
N SER A 582 -15.75 -15.78 -32.06
CA SER A 582 -16.84 -15.23 -31.26
C SER A 582 -16.35 -14.14 -30.28
N TRP A 583 -15.06 -14.13 -29.95
CA TRP A 583 -14.42 -13.16 -29.06
C TRP A 583 -13.36 -12.36 -29.82
N ALA A 584 -13.40 -11.05 -29.65
CA ALA A 584 -12.35 -10.18 -30.19
C ALA A 584 -11.72 -9.36 -29.07
N ARG A 585 -10.40 -9.14 -29.17
CA ARG A 585 -9.61 -8.32 -28.26
C ARG A 585 -9.46 -6.92 -28.81
N VAL A 586 -9.70 -5.92 -27.92
CA VAL A 586 -9.44 -4.51 -28.15
C VAL A 586 -8.48 -4.03 -27.07
N THR A 587 -7.31 -3.56 -27.46
CA THR A 587 -6.29 -3.00 -26.56
C THR A 587 -6.36 -1.49 -26.57
N VAL A 588 -6.58 -0.88 -25.42
CA VAL A 588 -6.64 0.59 -25.23
C VAL A 588 -5.44 1.03 -24.40
N PHE A 589 -4.53 1.78 -25.01
CA PHE A 589 -3.40 2.38 -24.31
C PHE A 589 -3.82 3.73 -23.71
N ILE A 590 -3.62 3.90 -22.39
CA ILE A 590 -4.05 5.09 -21.65
C ILE A 590 -2.83 5.79 -21.08
N ARG A 591 -2.73 7.11 -21.35
CA ARG A 591 -1.69 7.98 -20.81
C ARG A 591 -2.02 8.39 -19.39
N ASP A 592 -1.02 8.34 -18.49
CA ASP A 592 -1.20 8.67 -17.07
C ASP A 592 -2.47 8.03 -16.48
N ALA A 593 -2.63 6.72 -16.71
CA ALA A 593 -3.84 5.99 -16.34
C ALA A 593 -4.12 6.11 -14.84
N ASP A 594 -5.28 6.66 -14.52
CA ASP A 594 -5.87 6.68 -13.18
C ASP A 594 -7.26 6.02 -13.22
N TYR A 595 -7.86 5.84 -12.04
CA TYR A 595 -9.18 5.23 -11.90
C TYR A 595 -10.25 5.89 -12.79
N ASN A 596 -10.31 7.23 -12.80
CA ASN A 596 -11.34 7.96 -13.53
C ASN A 596 -11.17 7.84 -15.04
N ARG A 597 -9.93 7.88 -15.54
CA ARG A 597 -9.64 7.74 -16.96
C ARG A 597 -9.98 6.34 -17.47
N ILE A 598 -9.71 5.32 -16.67
CA ILE A 598 -10.11 3.94 -17.00
C ILE A 598 -11.64 3.81 -16.96
N ASP A 599 -12.31 4.40 -15.97
CA ASP A 599 -13.77 4.40 -15.86
C ASP A 599 -14.45 5.09 -17.08
N ASP A 600 -13.89 6.21 -17.56
CA ASP A 600 -14.36 6.92 -18.75
C ASP A 600 -14.26 6.04 -20.00
N VAL A 601 -13.17 5.29 -20.17
CA VAL A 601 -12.99 4.33 -21.27
C VAL A 601 -14.01 3.19 -21.18
N LEU A 602 -14.20 2.61 -19.99
CA LEU A 602 -15.15 1.52 -19.78
C LEU A 602 -16.59 1.98 -20.07
N ARG A 603 -16.99 3.15 -19.59
CA ARG A 603 -18.31 3.70 -19.86
C ARG A 603 -18.53 4.04 -21.33
N ALA A 604 -17.50 4.50 -22.02
CA ALA A 604 -17.59 4.78 -23.46
C ALA A 604 -17.76 3.47 -24.24
N ALA A 605 -17.03 2.40 -23.86
CA ALA A 605 -17.16 1.10 -24.48
C ALA A 605 -18.56 0.49 -24.27
N GLU A 606 -19.07 0.52 -23.02
CA GLU A 606 -20.41 0.00 -22.70
C GLU A 606 -21.52 0.76 -23.45
N ARG A 607 -21.44 2.08 -23.55
CA ARG A 607 -22.43 2.89 -24.27
C ARG A 607 -22.47 2.56 -25.75
N GLU A 608 -21.29 2.46 -26.40
CA GLU A 608 -21.21 2.13 -27.82
C GLU A 608 -21.84 0.78 -28.13
N THR A 609 -21.60 -0.25 -27.31
CA THR A 609 -22.19 -1.56 -27.50
C THR A 609 -23.71 -1.57 -27.32
N LEU A 610 -24.23 -0.77 -26.39
CA LEU A 610 -25.67 -0.59 -26.19
C LEU A 610 -26.32 0.18 -27.36
N ASP A 611 -25.67 1.24 -27.86
CA ASP A 611 -26.17 2.09 -28.94
C ASP A 611 -26.23 1.31 -30.28
N GLN A 612 -25.33 0.35 -30.50
CA GLN A 612 -25.37 -0.55 -31.66
C GLN A 612 -26.46 -1.61 -31.58
N GLY A 613 -27.06 -1.83 -30.41
CA GLY A 613 -28.16 -2.78 -30.21
C GLY A 613 -27.78 -4.26 -30.38
N LEU A 614 -26.51 -4.58 -30.43
CA LEU A 614 -26.00 -5.94 -30.71
C LEU A 614 -26.04 -6.83 -29.46
N GLY A 615 -26.16 -6.26 -28.25
CA GLY A 615 -26.24 -7.02 -27.01
C GLY A 615 -24.94 -7.74 -26.61
N HIS A 616 -23.83 -7.39 -27.25
CA HIS A 616 -22.54 -8.02 -27.00
C HIS A 616 -22.01 -7.60 -25.63
N LYS A 617 -21.35 -8.54 -24.95
CA LYS A 617 -20.79 -8.31 -23.61
C LYS A 617 -19.34 -7.83 -23.72
N ILE A 618 -19.02 -6.72 -23.04
CA ILE A 618 -17.63 -6.28 -22.87
C ILE A 618 -17.09 -6.80 -21.54
N VAL A 619 -15.99 -7.55 -21.62
CA VAL A 619 -15.28 -8.03 -20.43
C VAL A 619 -13.90 -7.38 -20.37
N PRO A 620 -13.66 -6.46 -19.42
CA PRO A 620 -12.34 -5.85 -19.24
C PRO A 620 -11.37 -6.84 -18.58
N PHE A 621 -10.08 -6.75 -18.96
CA PHE A 621 -9.02 -7.56 -18.39
C PHE A 621 -7.64 -6.87 -18.50
N GLY A 622 -6.57 -7.51 -18.04
CA GLY A 622 -5.23 -6.98 -18.08
C GLY A 622 -4.91 -6.00 -16.93
N ASP A 623 -3.72 -5.39 -17.00
CA ASP A 623 -3.17 -4.56 -15.91
C ASP A 623 -4.01 -3.32 -15.60
N GLY A 624 -4.56 -2.67 -16.64
CA GLY A 624 -5.45 -1.53 -16.47
C GLY A 624 -6.73 -1.90 -15.71
N TRP A 625 -7.31 -3.06 -16.00
CA TRP A 625 -8.49 -3.57 -15.29
C TRP A 625 -8.18 -3.93 -13.84
N ILE A 626 -7.04 -4.59 -13.59
CA ILE A 626 -6.59 -4.94 -12.24
C ILE A 626 -6.42 -3.67 -11.40
N SER A 627 -5.79 -2.63 -11.95
CA SER A 627 -5.65 -1.34 -11.27
C SER A 627 -7.00 -0.70 -10.96
N TYR A 628 -7.91 -0.65 -11.93
CA TYR A 628 -9.27 -0.12 -11.74
C TYR A 628 -10.06 -0.89 -10.67
N LEU A 629 -10.08 -2.22 -10.76
CA LEU A 629 -10.82 -3.07 -9.83
C LEU A 629 -10.25 -2.95 -8.40
N THR A 630 -8.94 -2.86 -8.28
CA THR A 630 -8.26 -2.65 -7.00
C THR A 630 -8.69 -1.35 -6.32
N VAL A 631 -8.71 -0.23 -7.06
CA VAL A 631 -9.16 1.06 -6.50
C VAL A 631 -10.65 1.01 -6.14
N ARG A 632 -11.47 0.40 -6.99
CA ARG A 632 -12.91 0.23 -6.73
C ARG A 632 -13.18 -0.55 -5.44
N LEU A 633 -12.51 -1.68 -5.26
CA LEU A 633 -12.61 -2.50 -4.05
C LEU A 633 -12.07 -1.76 -2.82
N LEU A 634 -11.01 -0.98 -2.98
CA LEU A 634 -10.46 -0.16 -1.92
C LEU A 634 -11.48 0.87 -1.43
N VAL A 635 -12.08 1.64 -2.35
CA VAL A 635 -13.09 2.66 -2.00
C VAL A 635 -14.26 2.05 -1.25
N GLN A 636 -14.82 0.95 -1.78
CA GLN A 636 -15.96 0.26 -1.18
C GLN A 636 -15.61 -0.34 0.19
N GLY A 637 -14.46 -0.99 0.29
CA GLY A 637 -14.03 -1.68 1.51
C GLY A 637 -13.54 -0.72 2.59
N GLN A 638 -12.86 0.36 2.23
CA GLN A 638 -12.25 1.27 3.21
C GLN A 638 -13.29 2.04 4.02
N THR A 639 -14.35 2.53 3.38
CA THR A 639 -15.43 3.23 4.07
C THR A 639 -16.12 2.30 5.09
N SER A 640 -16.45 1.08 4.68
CA SER A 640 -17.07 0.09 5.57
C SER A 640 -16.14 -0.32 6.72
N SER A 641 -14.85 -0.49 6.45
CA SER A 641 -13.84 -0.82 7.46
C SER A 641 -13.70 0.26 8.52
N ILE A 642 -13.60 1.54 8.12
CA ILE A 642 -13.50 2.68 9.07
C ILE A 642 -14.76 2.78 9.93
N VAL A 643 -15.95 2.69 9.33
CA VAL A 643 -17.21 2.73 10.08
C VAL A 643 -17.32 1.55 11.04
N LEU A 644 -16.98 0.35 10.59
CA LEU A 644 -16.98 -0.84 11.42
C LEU A 644 -16.01 -0.71 12.60
N ALA A 645 -14.79 -0.22 12.36
CA ALA A 645 -13.80 0.02 13.41
C ALA A 645 -14.28 1.04 14.43
N LEU A 646 -14.80 2.19 14.01
CA LEU A 646 -15.32 3.21 14.91
C LEU A 646 -16.50 2.71 15.75
N LEU A 647 -17.42 1.94 15.16
CA LEU A 647 -18.56 1.38 15.88
C LEU A 647 -18.13 0.29 16.88
N THR A 648 -17.26 -0.62 16.46
CA THR A 648 -16.76 -1.70 17.33
C THR A 648 -15.93 -1.15 18.48
N ASP A 649 -15.07 -0.15 18.24
CA ASP A 649 -14.32 0.55 19.27
C ASP A 649 -15.22 1.32 20.23
N LEU A 650 -16.25 2.02 19.74
CA LEU A 650 -17.24 2.69 20.58
C LEU A 650 -17.97 1.70 21.50
N ILE A 651 -18.41 0.56 20.94
CA ILE A 651 -19.06 -0.49 21.71
C ILE A 651 -18.10 -1.05 22.76
N LEU A 652 -16.88 -1.39 22.35
CA LEU A 652 -15.84 -1.94 23.23
C LEU A 652 -15.54 -1.01 24.40
N ILE A 653 -15.27 0.27 24.14
CA ILE A 653 -14.95 1.26 25.18
C ILE A 653 -16.15 1.50 26.08
N THR A 654 -17.35 1.57 25.52
CA THR A 654 -18.60 1.69 26.29
C THR A 654 -18.76 0.54 27.27
N LEU A 655 -18.53 -0.72 26.83
CA LEU A 655 -18.56 -1.91 27.66
C LEU A 655 -17.47 -1.90 28.74
N LEU A 656 -16.24 -1.57 28.37
CA LEU A 656 -15.09 -1.53 29.29
C LEU A 656 -15.22 -0.43 30.33
N LEU A 657 -15.67 0.77 29.92
CA LEU A 657 -15.94 1.89 30.81
C LEU A 657 -17.33 1.83 31.44
N ARG A 658 -18.18 0.85 31.06
CA ARG A 658 -19.58 0.72 31.51
C ARG A 658 -20.36 2.05 31.49
N SER A 659 -20.12 2.85 30.44
CA SER A 659 -20.73 4.17 30.29
C SER A 659 -20.66 4.62 28.85
N VAL A 660 -21.81 4.78 28.18
CA VAL A 660 -21.91 5.29 26.80
C VAL A 660 -21.32 6.71 26.70
N ARG A 661 -21.57 7.56 27.71
CA ARG A 661 -21.06 8.94 27.72
C ARG A 661 -19.52 8.98 27.73
N MET A 662 -18.90 8.14 28.55
CA MET A 662 -17.43 8.03 28.59
C MET A 662 -16.87 7.42 27.30
N GLY A 663 -17.57 6.45 26.71
CA GLY A 663 -17.20 5.89 25.40
C GLY A 663 -17.20 6.94 24.30
N LEU A 664 -18.27 7.73 24.21
CA LEU A 664 -18.35 8.85 23.26
C LEU A 664 -17.25 9.90 23.49
N ILE A 665 -16.98 10.27 24.75
CA ILE A 665 -15.91 11.22 25.06
C ILE A 665 -14.53 10.69 24.62
N ALA A 666 -14.29 9.39 24.76
CA ALA A 666 -13.02 8.77 24.45
C ALA A 666 -12.76 8.63 22.95
N ILE A 667 -13.80 8.39 22.12
CA ILE A 667 -13.64 8.17 20.68
C ILE A 667 -13.51 9.49 19.89
N LEU A 668 -14.07 10.62 20.39
CA LEU A 668 -14.09 11.89 19.67
C LEU A 668 -12.70 12.42 19.29
N PRO A 669 -11.66 12.39 20.17
CA PRO A 669 -10.32 12.85 19.79
C PRO A 669 -9.73 12.09 18.62
N VAL A 670 -9.92 10.77 18.58
CA VAL A 670 -9.40 9.90 17.52
C VAL A 670 -10.11 10.16 16.20
N GLY A 671 -11.46 10.24 16.23
CA GLY A 671 -12.25 10.57 15.06
C GLY A 671 -11.90 11.94 14.46
N LEU A 672 -11.68 12.95 15.32
CA LEU A 672 -11.25 14.28 14.88
C LEU A 672 -9.84 14.23 14.26
N SER A 673 -8.91 13.48 14.85
CA SER A 673 -7.54 13.35 14.34
C SER A 673 -7.50 12.62 12.99
N LEU A 674 -8.28 11.56 12.84
CA LEU A 674 -8.45 10.86 11.57
C LEU A 674 -8.98 11.79 10.47
N LEU A 675 -10.02 12.56 10.79
CA LEU A 675 -10.61 13.54 9.87
C LEU A 675 -9.60 14.62 9.46
N LEU A 676 -8.78 15.10 10.41
CA LEU A 676 -7.75 16.09 10.13
C LEU A 676 -6.65 15.57 9.20
N VAL A 677 -6.24 14.32 9.34
CA VAL A 677 -5.25 13.69 8.45
C VAL A 677 -5.82 13.52 7.05
N LEU A 678 -7.08 13.05 6.91
CA LEU A 678 -7.75 12.95 5.62
C LEU A 678 -7.89 14.32 4.94
N ALA A 679 -8.24 15.35 5.71
CA ALA A 679 -8.30 16.72 5.22
C ALA A 679 -6.94 17.25 4.75
N ALA A 680 -5.87 16.94 5.49
CA ALA A 680 -4.51 17.32 5.11
C ALA A 680 -4.10 16.66 3.78
N LEU A 681 -4.39 15.37 3.59
CA LEU A 681 -4.17 14.67 2.31
C LEU A 681 -4.91 15.33 1.15
N ALA A 682 -6.20 15.64 1.37
CA ALA A 682 -7.03 16.29 0.37
C ALA A 682 -6.49 17.67 -0.04
N LEU A 683 -5.97 18.44 0.93
CA LEU A 683 -5.39 19.77 0.70
C LEU A 683 -4.04 19.72 -0.02
N VAL A 684 -3.22 18.71 0.30
CA VAL A 684 -1.92 18.47 -0.36
C VAL A 684 -2.10 17.83 -1.74
N GLY A 685 -3.28 17.26 -2.03
CA GLY A 685 -3.56 16.59 -3.29
C GLY A 685 -2.94 15.18 -3.39
N THR A 686 -2.54 14.59 -2.25
CA THR A 686 -2.01 13.22 -2.20
C THR A 686 -3.17 12.23 -2.25
N PRO A 687 -3.21 11.31 -3.23
CA PRO A 687 -4.29 10.34 -3.33
C PRO A 687 -4.20 9.27 -2.23
N LEU A 688 -5.35 8.73 -1.86
CA LEU A 688 -5.45 7.58 -0.97
C LEU A 688 -5.32 6.31 -1.81
N GLY A 689 -4.24 5.54 -1.59
CA GLY A 689 -3.97 4.24 -2.20
C GLY A 689 -4.07 3.10 -1.20
N ILE A 690 -3.74 1.86 -1.63
CA ILE A 690 -3.83 0.65 -0.78
C ILE A 690 -2.96 0.79 0.47
N ALA A 691 -1.69 1.10 0.30
CA ALA A 691 -0.73 1.08 1.40
C ALA A 691 -1.00 2.19 2.43
N ASN A 692 -1.30 3.41 1.96
CA ASN A 692 -1.56 4.52 2.87
C ASN A 692 -2.97 4.50 3.46
N SER A 693 -3.93 3.78 2.87
CA SER A 693 -5.27 3.60 3.45
C SER A 693 -5.28 2.83 4.77
N MET A 694 -4.27 1.99 5.00
CA MET A 694 -4.14 1.22 6.24
C MET A 694 -3.97 2.11 7.49
N PHE A 695 -3.57 3.40 7.30
CA PHE A 695 -3.37 4.30 8.42
C PHE A 695 -4.63 4.43 9.31
N ALA A 696 -5.82 4.35 8.74
CA ALA A 696 -7.06 4.56 9.48
C ALA A 696 -7.28 3.47 10.54
N GLY A 697 -7.11 2.19 10.18
CA GLY A 697 -7.22 1.07 11.13
C GLY A 697 -6.12 1.10 12.21
N ILE A 698 -4.89 1.43 11.80
CA ILE A 698 -3.75 1.58 12.71
C ILE A 698 -3.97 2.76 13.66
N ALA A 699 -4.36 3.91 13.13
CA ALA A 699 -4.58 5.13 13.90
C ALA A 699 -5.76 5.02 14.88
N LEU A 700 -6.83 4.32 14.49
CA LEU A 700 -7.96 4.03 15.38
C LEU A 700 -7.50 3.16 16.56
N GLY A 701 -6.80 2.06 16.29
CA GLY A 701 -6.32 1.18 17.34
C GLY A 701 -5.36 1.86 18.32
N ILE A 702 -4.31 2.51 17.81
CA ILE A 702 -3.26 3.12 18.65
C ILE A 702 -3.68 4.46 19.24
N GLY A 703 -4.39 5.30 18.47
CA GLY A 703 -4.82 6.63 18.94
C GLY A 703 -5.77 6.55 20.14
N LEU A 704 -6.56 5.49 20.21
CA LEU A 704 -7.51 5.26 21.27
C LEU A 704 -6.85 5.00 22.63
N ASP A 705 -5.61 4.49 22.66
CA ASP A 705 -4.83 4.21 23.86
C ASP A 705 -4.70 5.44 24.74
N PHE A 706 -4.44 6.62 24.14
CA PHE A 706 -4.32 7.87 24.88
C PHE A 706 -5.61 8.24 25.60
N ALA A 707 -6.75 8.04 24.94
CA ALA A 707 -8.06 8.32 25.51
C ALA A 707 -8.44 7.30 26.60
N ILE A 708 -8.14 6.01 26.40
CA ILE A 708 -8.36 4.93 27.35
C ILE A 708 -7.55 5.20 28.63
N HIS A 709 -6.27 5.50 28.54
CA HIS A 709 -5.44 5.78 29.70
C HIS A 709 -5.95 6.98 30.50
N LEU A 710 -6.31 8.07 29.83
CA LEU A 710 -6.80 9.28 30.50
C LEU A 710 -8.16 9.07 31.17
N THR A 711 -9.11 8.43 30.46
CA THR A 711 -10.47 8.22 30.98
C THR A 711 -10.51 7.17 32.06
N THR A 712 -9.68 6.12 31.98
CA THR A 712 -9.57 5.08 33.02
C THR A 712 -8.98 5.68 34.31
N ALA A 713 -7.88 6.43 34.22
CA ALA A 713 -7.26 7.07 35.36
C ALA A 713 -8.19 8.10 36.05
N TYR A 714 -8.97 8.87 35.29
CA TYR A 714 -9.99 9.77 35.81
C TYR A 714 -11.05 9.01 36.59
N ARG A 715 -11.56 7.90 36.04
CA ARG A 715 -12.60 7.11 36.67
C ARG A 715 -12.15 6.40 37.94
N GLU A 716 -10.91 5.93 38.00
CA GLU A 716 -10.34 5.33 39.21
C GLU A 716 -10.31 6.34 40.35
N ARG A 717 -9.89 7.57 40.11
CA ARG A 717 -9.88 8.64 41.12
C ARG A 717 -11.27 9.04 41.62
N LEU A 718 -12.26 9.03 40.71
CA LEU A 718 -13.67 9.22 41.12
C LEU A 718 -14.15 8.08 42.02
N ARG A 719 -13.73 6.83 41.75
CA ARG A 719 -14.07 5.67 42.58
C ARG A 719 -13.39 5.70 43.96
N GLU A 720 -12.22 6.34 44.04
CA GLU A 720 -11.52 6.62 45.31
C GLU A 720 -12.20 7.74 46.16
N GLY A 721 -13.29 8.32 45.65
CA GLY A 721 -14.07 9.34 46.33
C GLY A 721 -13.58 10.78 46.14
N MET A 722 -12.66 11.02 45.18
CA MET A 722 -12.19 12.38 44.88
C MET A 722 -13.27 13.20 44.20
N ALA A 723 -13.33 14.51 44.48
CA ALA A 723 -14.19 15.43 43.75
C ALA A 723 -13.81 15.49 42.25
N ALA A 724 -14.79 15.62 41.35
CA ALA A 724 -14.57 15.57 39.89
C ALA A 724 -13.47 16.53 39.39
N ALA A 725 -13.41 17.75 39.93
CA ALA A 725 -12.40 18.73 39.58
C ALA A 725 -10.99 18.31 40.05
N GLU A 726 -10.88 17.75 41.23
CA GLU A 726 -9.64 17.24 41.82
C GLU A 726 -9.16 15.98 41.09
N ALA A 727 -10.09 15.04 40.85
CA ALA A 727 -9.83 13.84 40.05
C ALA A 727 -9.29 14.18 38.66
N LEU A 728 -9.90 15.18 37.98
CA LEU A 728 -9.45 15.61 36.64
C LEU A 728 -8.06 16.24 36.70
N ARG A 729 -7.82 17.10 37.65
CA ARG A 729 -6.51 17.75 37.84
C ARG A 729 -5.42 16.73 38.14
N GLY A 730 -5.67 15.81 39.07
CA GLY A 730 -4.72 14.75 39.39
C GLY A 730 -4.48 13.79 38.22
N THR A 731 -5.50 13.55 37.39
CA THR A 731 -5.33 12.75 36.16
C THR A 731 -4.41 13.46 35.16
N LEU A 732 -4.63 14.74 34.89
CA LEU A 732 -3.79 15.49 33.97
C LEU A 732 -2.33 15.64 34.49
N GLU A 733 -2.15 15.81 35.77
CA GLU A 733 -0.81 15.93 36.36
C GLU A 733 0.01 14.64 36.34
N LEU A 734 -0.64 13.48 36.48
CA LEU A 734 0.06 12.19 36.56
C LEU A 734 0.02 11.40 35.25
N THR A 735 -1.12 11.39 34.53
CA THR A 735 -1.29 10.61 33.29
C THR A 735 -0.97 11.43 32.05
N GLY A 736 -1.16 12.76 32.07
CA GLY A 736 -0.89 13.61 30.91
C GLY A 736 0.55 13.51 30.38
N PRO A 737 1.58 13.61 31.24
CA PRO A 737 2.98 13.41 30.80
C PRO A 737 3.23 12.02 30.21
N ALA A 738 2.59 10.98 30.73
CA ALA A 738 2.71 9.61 30.19
C ALA A 738 2.14 9.51 28.77
N VAL A 739 0.98 10.16 28.50
CA VAL A 739 0.39 10.25 27.15
C VAL A 739 1.35 10.96 26.18
N VAL A 740 1.98 12.07 26.60
CA VAL A 740 2.95 12.80 25.74
C VAL A 740 4.16 11.93 25.41
N VAL A 741 4.72 11.23 26.40
CA VAL A 741 5.88 10.35 26.19
C VAL A 741 5.54 9.17 25.30
N SER A 742 4.39 8.53 25.53
CA SER A 742 3.91 7.42 24.68
C SER A 742 3.71 7.90 23.23
N ALA A 743 3.01 9.04 23.04
CA ALA A 743 2.81 9.61 21.71
C ALA A 743 4.14 9.92 21.01
N ALA A 744 5.10 10.52 21.73
CA ALA A 744 6.42 10.83 21.18
C ALA A 744 7.20 9.56 20.82
N SER A 745 7.16 8.51 21.65
CA SER A 745 7.85 7.25 21.42
C SER A 745 7.28 6.52 20.19
N ILE A 746 5.96 6.40 20.12
CA ILE A 746 5.31 5.72 19.00
C ILE A 746 5.53 6.53 17.69
N THR A 747 5.41 7.87 17.76
CA THR A 747 5.68 8.74 16.60
C THR A 747 7.13 8.61 16.14
N ALA A 748 8.11 8.54 17.06
CA ALA A 748 9.52 8.30 16.70
C ALA A 748 9.71 6.93 16.02
N GLY A 749 9.03 5.89 16.48
CA GLY A 749 9.05 4.57 15.83
C GLY A 749 8.50 4.62 14.40
N PHE A 750 7.32 5.24 14.20
CA PHE A 750 6.70 5.35 12.87
C PHE A 750 7.43 6.32 11.94
N SER A 751 8.17 7.33 12.47
CA SER A 751 8.95 8.24 11.64
C SER A 751 10.06 7.53 10.87
N VAL A 752 10.49 6.35 11.30
CA VAL A 752 11.44 5.49 10.57
C VAL A 752 10.92 5.11 9.19
N LEU A 753 9.59 4.99 9.01
CA LEU A 753 8.99 4.73 7.70
C LEU A 753 9.27 5.85 6.67
N MET A 754 9.57 7.05 7.13
CA MET A 754 9.95 8.17 6.25
C MET A 754 11.33 7.97 5.59
N LEU A 755 12.13 7.00 6.05
CA LEU A 755 13.40 6.60 5.44
C LEU A 755 13.24 5.60 4.30
N SER A 756 12.02 5.12 4.02
CA SER A 756 11.71 4.18 2.95
C SER A 756 11.97 4.77 1.56
N GLU A 757 12.44 3.94 0.64
CA GLU A 757 12.50 4.27 -0.79
C GLU A 757 11.12 4.18 -1.47
N ILE A 758 10.17 3.48 -0.84
CA ILE A 758 8.82 3.22 -1.36
C ILE A 758 7.88 4.34 -0.90
N ALA A 759 7.41 5.15 -1.85
CA ALA A 759 6.60 6.34 -1.55
C ALA A 759 5.36 6.10 -0.65
N PRO A 760 4.57 5.03 -0.82
CA PRO A 760 3.46 4.71 0.08
C PRO A 760 3.85 4.49 1.53
N ASN A 761 5.02 3.89 1.82
CA ASN A 761 5.50 3.70 3.19
C ASN A 761 5.84 5.04 3.84
N VAL A 762 6.47 5.96 3.09
CA VAL A 762 6.75 7.34 3.54
C VAL A 762 5.45 8.06 3.87
N GLN A 763 4.46 8.00 2.95
CA GLN A 763 3.14 8.61 3.16
C GLN A 763 2.45 8.03 4.40
N LEU A 764 2.45 6.71 4.55
CA LEU A 764 1.89 6.03 5.72
C LEU A 764 2.56 6.50 7.02
N GLY A 765 3.90 6.58 7.03
CA GLY A 765 4.66 7.09 8.17
C GLY A 765 4.27 8.51 8.56
N VAL A 766 4.20 9.43 7.58
CA VAL A 766 3.75 10.82 7.80
C VAL A 766 2.33 10.88 8.35
N MET A 767 1.40 10.13 7.75
CA MET A 767 -0.01 10.11 8.14
C MET A 767 -0.20 9.61 9.57
N ILE A 768 0.46 8.50 9.94
CA ILE A 768 0.40 7.95 11.30
C ILE A 768 1.01 8.93 12.30
N CYS A 769 2.17 9.50 12.01
CA CYS A 769 2.82 10.49 12.88
C CYS A 769 1.93 11.71 13.11
N LEU A 770 1.34 12.28 12.06
CA LEU A 770 0.40 13.39 12.16
C LEU A 770 -0.84 13.00 12.98
N CYS A 771 -1.39 11.81 12.74
CA CYS A 771 -2.57 11.33 13.46
C CYS A 771 -2.29 11.15 14.95
N LEU A 772 -1.18 10.52 15.32
CA LEU A 772 -0.80 10.28 16.71
C LEU A 772 -0.53 11.60 17.46
N LEU A 773 0.18 12.54 16.84
CA LEU A 773 0.44 13.85 17.43
C LEU A 773 -0.86 14.66 17.62
N THR A 774 -1.71 14.71 16.59
CA THR A 774 -3.01 15.39 16.68
C THR A 774 -3.92 14.70 17.68
N CYS A 775 -3.90 13.35 17.76
CA CYS A 775 -4.68 12.58 18.71
C CYS A 775 -4.24 12.84 20.17
N ALA A 776 -2.94 12.90 20.44
CA ALA A 776 -2.45 13.24 21.77
C ALA A 776 -2.88 14.65 22.19
N VAL A 777 -2.76 15.64 21.29
CA VAL A 777 -3.18 17.02 21.54
C VAL A 777 -4.70 17.10 21.77
N THR A 778 -5.49 16.50 20.89
CA THR A 778 -6.96 16.52 21.00
C THR A 778 -7.44 15.78 22.25
N THR A 779 -6.80 14.66 22.61
CA THR A 779 -7.09 13.91 23.85
C THR A 779 -6.86 14.78 25.07
N LEU A 780 -5.72 15.47 25.17
CA LEU A 780 -5.37 16.32 26.32
C LEU A 780 -6.18 17.61 26.43
N LEU A 781 -6.77 18.09 25.32
CA LEU A 781 -7.58 19.33 25.31
C LEU A 781 -9.09 19.02 25.35
N LEU A 782 -9.55 18.08 24.52
CA LEU A 782 -10.98 17.85 24.30
C LEU A 782 -11.60 17.01 25.41
N ILE A 783 -10.95 15.92 25.88
CA ILE A 783 -11.48 15.08 26.95
C ILE A 783 -11.71 15.87 28.24
N PRO A 784 -10.74 16.64 28.79
CA PRO A 784 -10.96 17.45 29.98
C PRO A 784 -12.06 18.49 29.82
N SER A 785 -12.18 19.07 28.61
CA SER A 785 -13.22 20.07 28.31
C SER A 785 -14.62 19.45 28.28
N LEU A 786 -14.78 18.27 27.66
CA LEU A 786 -16.03 17.52 27.60
C LEU A 786 -16.44 17.00 28.99
N LEU A 787 -15.51 16.48 29.79
CA LEU A 787 -15.78 16.03 31.16
C LEU A 787 -16.30 17.16 32.06
N ARG A 788 -15.78 18.39 31.88
CA ARG A 788 -16.26 19.58 32.62
C ARG A 788 -17.66 20.01 32.17
N LEU A 789 -17.95 19.96 30.84
CA LEU A 789 -19.23 20.41 30.28
C LEU A 789 -20.37 19.41 30.59
N TRP A 790 -20.12 18.13 30.46
CA TRP A 790 -21.15 17.10 30.59
C TRP A 790 -21.40 16.69 32.04
N LYS A 791 -20.74 17.33 33.03
CA LYS A 791 -20.88 17.01 34.47
C LYS A 791 -21.02 15.50 34.70
N VAL A 792 -20.08 14.70 34.12
CA VAL A 792 -20.11 13.25 34.23
C VAL A 792 -19.75 12.90 35.69
N VAL A 793 -20.72 13.14 36.57
CA VAL A 793 -20.73 12.72 37.99
C VAL A 793 -21.75 11.63 38.07
N ARG A 794 -21.32 10.40 38.06
CA ARG A 794 -21.76 9.12 38.62
C ARG A 794 -21.51 7.93 37.76
#